data_7011201ef0cb9220ee28b1183f43f3ad
#
_entry.id   7011201ef0cb9220ee28b1183f43f3ad
#
_cell.length_a   1.000
_cell.length_b   1.000
_cell.length_c   1.000
_cell.angle_alpha   90.00
_cell.angle_beta   90.00
_cell.angle_gamma   90.00
#
_symmetry.space_group_name_H-M   'P 1'
#
loop_
_entity.id
_entity.type
_entity.pdbx_description
1 polymer ?
#
loop_
_entity_poly.entity_id
_entity_poly.type
_entity_poly.pdbx_seq_one_letter_code
_entity_poly.pdbx_strand_id
1 'polypeptide(L)'
;MDDITNNPRITPLDIEQEMKKSFISYAMAVIINRALPDVRDGLKPVHRRILYSMGEQGFTPDKPFHKSARIVGDVLGKYHPHGDSSVYDAMVRLAQDFNTRYLLVEGQGNFGSVDGDGAAAMRYTEARLSKMSLEMLADIDKNTVDFMPNFDETLVQPTVLPSRFPNLLVNGSNGIAVGMATNVPPHNLGEVIDAYVALIDNRDISIEELMAYLPGPDFPTGATIMGTAGIRQAYRTGRGKILVRAKTEIEPMANGKSRIVVTELPYQVNKARLVEKIAELVHEKRVEGITALRDESNRNGMKVVIEIKKDVNANVVLNQLYKHTQLQDTFGVIMLALVDGEPKVLNIKEMLYHYLRFQEEVVTRRTKHDLEKAKERLHILEGLLIAMANIDEVVDIIKTSKTQSEAKERLNVRFGLTDKQSQAILDMRLGRLTGLEHDKIQAERDGLVETIAYYESVLADENKLLGIIREEILEVRRKYADPRRTEIAQITEDIELDDIIQPEEMTVTLTHFGFAKRTSMDTYKAQNRGGRGITGQTTREEDFVEHLFGCNTHDEIMFFTNMGRVFRMKCYRIPEAGRTAKGTAIVNLLNLKEGEKVTTLFPLWEEGKYLNLITKAGIIKKTPIEEFDNIRKGGMIAQNLRDRDELIAAIMTDGSDEIIVGTKKGKSIRFSEEDVRPMGRSATGVKAITLEENDSVVGAEKVRPGASILSISENGMGKRTPEEDYRTQTRGGKGIIAMALTEKTGDLVCMKAVGASDIEEDVMIISSEGTIIRLPVEQISEISRNTQGVRLMRTEDRVASVAIVPHVEPDGE
;
A
#
# COMPACT_ATOMS: atom_id res chain seq x y z
N MET A 1 40.79 45.31 11.93
CA MET A 1 40.08 44.10 12.47
C MET A 1 40.81 43.48 13.68
N ASP A 2 41.99 43.93 14.06
CA ASP A 2 42.83 43.29 15.10
C ASP A 2 42.53 43.72 16.54
N ASP A 3 41.66 44.72 16.76
CA ASP A 3 41.38 45.24 18.13
C ASP A 3 40.23 44.56 18.87
N ILE A 4 39.47 43.69 18.21
CA ILE A 4 38.30 43.02 18.81
C ILE A 4 38.72 41.71 19.51
N THR A 5 39.82 41.10 19.05
CA THR A 5 40.30 39.80 19.58
C THR A 5 41.07 39.89 20.89
N ASN A 6 41.47 41.05 21.35
CA ASN A 6 42.28 41.24 22.57
C ASN A 6 41.46 41.70 23.80
N ASN A 7 40.11 41.72 23.72
CA ASN A 7 39.30 42.07 24.87
C ASN A 7 39.03 40.78 25.71
N PRO A 8 39.48 40.72 26.99
CA PRO A 8 39.29 39.52 27.83
C PRO A 8 37.83 39.15 28.12
N ARG A 9 36.88 39.97 27.69
CA ARG A 9 35.45 39.72 27.80
C ARG A 9 34.85 39.14 26.49
N ILE A 10 35.64 38.96 25.43
CA ILE A 10 35.24 38.41 24.16
C ILE A 10 35.94 37.08 23.96
N THR A 11 35.21 35.98 24.05
CA THR A 11 35.70 34.66 23.72
C THR A 11 35.40 34.37 22.24
N PRO A 12 36.42 34.12 21.41
CA PRO A 12 36.16 33.72 20.04
C PRO A 12 35.45 32.37 20.02
N LEU A 13 34.28 32.34 19.39
CA LEU A 13 33.45 31.13 19.25
C LEU A 13 33.44 30.70 17.78
N ASP A 14 33.87 29.48 17.50
CA ASP A 14 33.76 28.89 16.17
C ASP A 14 32.30 28.53 15.94
N ILE A 15 31.64 29.25 15.01
CA ILE A 15 30.25 29.08 14.70
C ILE A 15 29.91 27.64 14.23
N GLU A 16 30.85 26.98 13.52
CA GLU A 16 30.63 25.60 13.04
C GLU A 16 30.61 24.63 14.21
N GLN A 17 31.50 24.76 15.15
CA GLN A 17 31.54 23.90 16.34
C GLN A 17 30.35 24.14 17.26
N GLU A 18 29.98 25.40 17.49
CA GLU A 18 28.82 25.71 18.32
C GLU A 18 27.49 25.26 17.68
N MET A 19 27.34 25.43 16.37
CA MET A 19 26.18 24.91 15.67
C MET A 19 26.10 23.38 15.71
N LYS A 20 27.21 22.67 15.51
CA LYS A 20 27.26 21.20 15.65
C LYS A 20 26.83 20.76 17.05
N LYS A 21 27.39 21.36 18.08
CA LYS A 21 27.10 21.07 19.48
C LYS A 21 25.62 21.34 19.81
N SER A 22 25.12 22.51 19.47
CA SER A 22 23.74 22.92 19.71
C SER A 22 22.74 22.04 18.95
N PHE A 23 23.05 21.69 17.67
CA PHE A 23 22.20 20.82 16.86
C PHE A 23 22.16 19.39 17.44
N ILE A 24 23.28 18.82 17.86
CA ILE A 24 23.33 17.50 18.49
C ILE A 24 22.51 17.50 19.78
N SER A 25 22.69 18.51 20.64
CA SER A 25 21.93 18.63 21.90
C SER A 25 20.42 18.74 21.64
N TYR A 26 20.02 19.54 20.65
CA TYR A 26 18.62 19.67 20.25
C TYR A 26 18.10 18.35 19.69
N ALA A 27 18.84 17.71 18.77
CA ALA A 27 18.44 16.44 18.18
C ALA A 27 18.25 15.35 19.26
N MET A 28 19.17 15.22 20.19
CA MET A 28 19.04 14.27 21.30
C MET A 28 17.84 14.58 22.20
N ALA A 29 17.60 15.85 22.52
CA ALA A 29 16.44 16.25 23.31
C ALA A 29 15.12 15.91 22.59
N VAL A 30 15.04 16.13 21.28
CA VAL A 30 13.85 15.78 20.47
C VAL A 30 13.65 14.26 20.39
N ILE A 31 14.73 13.50 20.21
CA ILE A 31 14.69 12.04 20.12
C ILE A 31 14.23 11.42 21.44
N ILE A 32 14.91 11.76 22.55
CA ILE A 32 14.70 11.10 23.85
C ILE A 32 13.50 11.68 24.60
N ASN A 33 13.33 13.01 24.59
CA ASN A 33 12.39 13.69 25.48
C ASN A 33 11.12 14.23 24.79
N ARG A 34 10.89 13.92 23.48
CA ARG A 34 9.72 14.46 22.79
C ARG A 34 9.02 13.49 21.82
N ALA A 35 9.76 12.96 20.82
CA ALA A 35 9.14 12.36 19.64
C ALA A 35 8.95 10.84 19.72
N LEU A 36 9.86 10.13 20.40
CA LEU A 36 9.86 8.66 20.42
C LEU A 36 9.22 8.12 21.71
N PRO A 37 8.47 7.00 21.59
CA PRO A 37 7.93 6.27 22.74
C PRO A 37 9.01 5.42 23.40
N ASP A 38 8.90 5.19 24.72
CA ASP A 38 9.66 4.16 25.42
C ASP A 38 9.06 2.77 25.14
N VAL A 39 9.90 1.75 24.93
CA VAL A 39 9.44 0.40 24.61
C VAL A 39 8.62 -0.23 25.74
N ARG A 40 8.88 0.17 26.99
CA ARG A 40 8.31 -0.39 28.22
C ARG A 40 6.84 0.00 28.43
N ASP A 41 6.50 1.30 28.27
CA ASP A 41 5.13 1.80 28.47
C ASP A 41 4.47 2.33 27.19
N GLY A 42 5.21 2.39 26.08
CA GLY A 42 4.69 2.85 24.78
C GLY A 42 4.33 4.32 24.71
N LEU A 43 4.72 5.12 25.68
CA LEU A 43 4.32 6.53 25.81
C LEU A 43 5.46 7.49 25.47
N LYS A 44 5.09 8.60 24.86
CA LYS A 44 5.95 9.77 24.79
C LYS A 44 5.90 10.53 26.14
N PRO A 45 6.91 11.33 26.46
CA PRO A 45 6.92 12.06 27.74
C PRO A 45 5.67 12.89 28.01
N VAL A 46 5.10 13.56 27.03
CA VAL A 46 3.86 14.35 27.21
C VAL A 46 2.68 13.49 27.63
N HIS A 47 2.48 12.32 26.98
CA HIS A 47 1.37 11.39 27.30
C HIS A 47 1.53 10.82 28.71
N ARG A 48 2.79 10.42 29.07
CA ARG A 48 3.11 9.90 30.39
C ARG A 48 2.81 10.92 31.49
N ARG A 49 3.19 12.17 31.30
CA ARG A 49 2.93 13.28 32.24
C ARG A 49 1.44 13.58 32.38
N ILE A 50 0.66 13.53 31.28
CA ILE A 50 -0.79 13.69 31.32
C ILE A 50 -1.43 12.60 32.18
N LEU A 51 -1.16 11.31 31.90
CA LEU A 51 -1.75 10.21 32.65
C LEU A 51 -1.32 10.21 34.11
N TYR A 52 -0.04 10.50 34.40
CA TYR A 52 0.46 10.60 35.76
C TYR A 52 -0.18 11.74 36.55
N SER A 53 -0.26 12.96 36.00
CA SER A 53 -0.93 14.08 36.62
C SER A 53 -2.42 13.81 36.91
N MET A 54 -3.13 13.19 35.94
CA MET A 54 -4.54 12.81 36.14
C MET A 54 -4.70 11.74 37.24
N GLY A 55 -3.78 10.80 37.32
CA GLY A 55 -3.73 9.76 38.37
C GLY A 55 -3.48 10.37 39.76
N GLU A 56 -2.47 11.24 39.87
CA GLU A 56 -2.13 11.96 41.09
C GLU A 56 -3.31 12.82 41.62
N GLN A 57 -4.04 13.50 40.70
CA GLN A 57 -5.26 14.26 41.02
C GLN A 57 -6.45 13.37 41.34
N GLY A 58 -6.35 12.06 41.10
CA GLY A 58 -7.42 11.12 41.33
C GLY A 58 -8.62 11.29 40.37
N PHE A 59 -8.39 11.70 39.12
CA PHE A 59 -9.43 11.83 38.09
C PHE A 59 -9.75 10.47 37.47
N THR A 60 -10.16 9.55 38.31
CA THR A 60 -10.44 8.14 37.98
C THR A 60 -11.81 7.93 37.32
N PRO A 61 -12.06 6.82 36.65
CA PRO A 61 -13.30 6.56 35.89
C PRO A 61 -14.56 6.51 36.72
N ASP A 62 -14.45 6.27 38.03
CA ASP A 62 -15.54 6.27 39.01
C ASP A 62 -15.94 7.67 39.50
N LYS A 63 -15.13 8.69 39.17
CA LYS A 63 -15.37 10.09 39.57
C LYS A 63 -15.94 10.94 38.42
N PRO A 64 -16.52 12.10 38.73
CA PRO A 64 -17.01 13.03 37.72
C PRO A 64 -15.91 13.48 36.74
N PHE A 65 -16.34 13.90 35.56
CA PHE A 65 -15.45 14.56 34.59
C PHE A 65 -14.95 15.90 35.09
N HIS A 66 -13.76 16.28 34.68
CA HIS A 66 -13.14 17.57 35.01
C HIS A 66 -12.84 18.37 33.75
N LYS A 67 -12.91 19.70 33.81
CA LYS A 67 -12.56 20.57 32.68
C LYS A 67 -11.17 20.28 32.19
N SER A 68 -11.01 20.09 30.87
CA SER A 68 -9.73 19.84 30.22
C SER A 68 -8.70 20.91 30.54
N ALA A 69 -9.13 22.18 30.66
CA ALA A 69 -8.28 23.29 31.05
C ALA A 69 -7.61 23.11 32.43
N ARG A 70 -8.28 22.45 33.38
CA ARG A 70 -7.71 22.14 34.71
C ARG A 70 -6.59 21.10 34.57
N ILE A 71 -6.84 20.05 33.82
CA ILE A 71 -5.85 18.99 33.57
C ILE A 71 -4.62 19.56 32.88
N VAL A 72 -4.81 20.31 31.77
CA VAL A 72 -3.75 20.96 31.04
C VAL A 72 -2.93 21.90 31.89
N GLY A 73 -3.62 22.74 32.70
CA GLY A 73 -2.95 23.67 33.63
C GLY A 73 -2.08 22.98 34.67
N ASP A 74 -2.56 21.86 35.24
CA ASP A 74 -1.80 21.07 36.22
C ASP A 74 -0.54 20.43 35.60
N VAL A 75 -0.68 19.82 34.39
CA VAL A 75 0.44 19.24 33.62
C VAL A 75 1.49 20.30 33.30
N LEU A 76 1.07 21.49 32.84
CA LEU A 76 1.99 22.58 32.50
C LEU A 76 2.73 23.11 33.73
N GLY A 77 2.00 23.33 34.81
CA GLY A 77 2.58 23.90 36.03
C GLY A 77 3.54 22.96 36.76
N LYS A 78 3.34 21.64 36.65
CA LYS A 78 4.12 20.66 37.42
C LYS A 78 5.16 19.91 36.62
N TYR A 79 4.88 19.50 35.34
CA TYR A 79 5.65 18.48 34.67
C TYR A 79 6.10 18.82 33.25
N HIS A 80 5.35 19.66 32.51
CA HIS A 80 5.60 19.85 31.08
C HIS A 80 5.62 21.33 30.66
N PRO A 81 6.78 22.02 30.76
CA PRO A 81 6.90 23.47 30.55
C PRO A 81 6.90 23.83 29.04
N HIS A 82 5.81 23.55 28.35
CA HIS A 82 5.62 23.82 26.91
C HIS A 82 4.26 24.47 26.66
N GLY A 83 3.89 24.73 25.40
CA GLY A 83 2.60 25.35 25.08
C GLY A 83 1.39 24.50 25.49
N ASP A 84 0.35 25.17 25.98
CA ASP A 84 -0.92 24.58 26.44
C ASP A 84 -1.63 23.79 25.34
N SER A 85 -1.61 24.31 24.09
CA SER A 85 -2.19 23.62 22.94
C SER A 85 -1.53 22.26 22.69
N SER A 86 -0.21 22.14 22.84
CA SER A 86 0.49 20.87 22.63
C SER A 86 0.09 19.81 23.65
N VAL A 87 -0.12 20.17 24.90
CA VAL A 87 -0.60 19.27 25.96
C VAL A 87 -2.06 18.89 25.73
N TYR A 88 -2.89 19.89 25.38
CA TYR A 88 -4.30 19.65 25.09
C TYR A 88 -4.49 18.72 23.89
N ASP A 89 -3.80 18.96 22.78
CA ASP A 89 -3.88 18.12 21.58
C ASP A 89 -3.38 16.68 21.85
N ALA A 90 -2.35 16.51 22.68
CA ALA A 90 -1.89 15.19 23.10
C ALA A 90 -2.96 14.46 23.92
N MET A 91 -3.61 15.15 24.87
CA MET A 91 -4.71 14.59 25.67
C MET A 91 -5.92 14.24 24.79
N VAL A 92 -6.26 15.12 23.84
CA VAL A 92 -7.37 14.91 22.88
C VAL A 92 -7.16 13.62 22.09
N ARG A 93 -5.96 13.38 21.59
CA ARG A 93 -5.63 12.15 20.82
C ARG A 93 -5.82 10.87 21.64
N LEU A 94 -5.51 10.90 22.94
CA LEU A 94 -5.76 9.76 23.84
C LEU A 94 -7.24 9.47 24.09
N ALA A 95 -8.12 10.42 23.78
CA ALA A 95 -9.58 10.33 23.93
C ALA A 95 -10.33 10.09 22.61
N GLN A 96 -9.63 10.09 21.45
CA GLN A 96 -10.25 9.90 20.14
C GLN A 96 -10.27 8.41 19.75
N ASP A 97 -11.48 7.86 19.59
CA ASP A 97 -11.71 6.44 19.29
C ASP A 97 -11.30 6.02 17.86
N PHE A 98 -11.10 6.99 16.96
CA PHE A 98 -10.58 6.79 15.61
C PHE A 98 -9.05 6.93 15.52
N ASN A 99 -8.37 7.41 16.58
CA ASN A 99 -6.91 7.50 16.66
C ASN A 99 -6.29 6.46 17.60
N THR A 100 -6.96 6.13 18.70
CA THR A 100 -6.46 5.26 19.76
C THR A 100 -7.32 4.01 19.83
N ARG A 101 -6.73 2.83 19.68
CA ARG A 101 -7.46 1.55 19.63
C ARG A 101 -8.13 1.22 20.97
N TYR A 102 -7.43 1.49 22.08
CA TYR A 102 -7.93 1.38 23.45
C TYR A 102 -7.71 2.71 24.18
N LEU A 103 -8.78 3.43 24.38
CA LEU A 103 -8.72 4.79 24.96
C LEU A 103 -8.07 4.83 26.32
N LEU A 104 -7.17 5.78 26.52
CA LEU A 104 -6.52 6.05 27.81
C LEU A 104 -7.17 7.24 28.54
N VAL A 105 -7.90 8.07 27.82
CA VAL A 105 -8.66 9.20 28.37
C VAL A 105 -10.11 9.08 27.91
N GLU A 106 -11.05 9.26 28.83
CA GLU A 106 -12.46 9.42 28.49
C GLU A 106 -12.76 10.91 28.35
N GLY A 107 -13.31 11.31 27.20
CA GLY A 107 -13.68 12.70 26.90
C GLY A 107 -15.19 12.90 26.91
N GLN A 108 -15.63 14.08 27.36
CA GLN A 108 -17.00 14.56 27.26
C GLN A 108 -17.04 15.92 26.57
N GLY A 109 -17.82 16.02 25.49
CA GLY A 109 -17.88 17.18 24.61
C GLY A 109 -17.34 16.86 23.21
N ASN A 110 -16.95 17.89 22.45
CA ASN A 110 -16.42 17.72 21.11
C ASN A 110 -14.89 17.56 21.18
N PHE A 111 -14.41 16.35 20.93
CA PHE A 111 -12.99 15.98 20.83
C PHE A 111 -12.50 15.83 19.38
N GLY A 112 -13.20 16.42 18.42
CA GLY A 112 -12.88 16.30 17.00
C GLY A 112 -13.60 15.13 16.33
N SER A 113 -13.36 14.99 15.02
CA SER A 113 -13.98 13.95 14.19
C SER A 113 -13.02 13.40 13.14
N VAL A 114 -13.42 12.32 12.46
CA VAL A 114 -12.72 11.73 11.31
C VAL A 114 -12.64 12.70 10.11
N ASP A 115 -13.49 13.74 10.11
CA ASP A 115 -13.46 14.81 9.09
C ASP A 115 -12.28 15.79 9.28
N GLY A 116 -11.52 15.62 10.36
CA GLY A 116 -10.40 16.48 10.68
C GLY A 116 -10.79 17.75 11.42
N ASP A 117 -12.03 17.83 11.92
CA ASP A 117 -12.44 18.89 12.82
C ASP A 117 -11.60 18.84 14.09
N GLY A 118 -11.11 20.00 14.51
CA GLY A 118 -10.40 20.13 15.78
C GLY A 118 -11.32 19.94 16.98
N ALA A 119 -10.74 19.57 18.12
CA ALA A 119 -11.48 19.57 19.37
C ALA A 119 -11.94 20.99 19.74
N ALA A 120 -13.07 21.09 20.43
CA ALA A 120 -13.52 22.36 21.03
C ALA A 120 -12.47 22.89 22.05
N ALA A 121 -12.42 24.19 22.27
CA ALA A 121 -11.48 24.77 23.22
C ALA A 121 -11.56 24.08 24.59
N MET A 122 -10.43 23.91 25.29
CA MET A 122 -10.28 23.14 26.54
C MET A 122 -11.17 23.61 27.69
N ARG A 123 -11.71 24.85 27.62
CA ARG A 123 -12.67 25.36 28.58
C ARG A 123 -14.08 24.76 28.45
N TYR A 124 -14.39 24.16 27.28
CA TYR A 124 -15.69 23.53 27.01
C TYR A 124 -15.68 22.02 27.24
N THR A 125 -14.58 21.37 26.89
CA THR A 125 -14.43 19.91 27.01
C THR A 125 -14.11 19.50 28.45
N GLU A 126 -14.45 18.26 28.77
CA GLU A 126 -14.16 17.63 30.05
C GLU A 126 -13.54 16.26 29.84
N ALA A 127 -12.65 15.83 30.73
CA ALA A 127 -11.97 14.56 30.63
C ALA A 127 -11.74 13.91 32.00
N ARG A 128 -11.49 12.59 31.97
CA ARG A 128 -11.04 11.77 33.09
C ARG A 128 -10.25 10.57 32.56
N LEU A 129 -9.55 9.85 33.43
CA LEU A 129 -8.90 8.60 33.06
C LEU A 129 -9.90 7.55 32.60
N SER A 130 -9.55 6.72 31.66
CA SER A 130 -10.31 5.52 31.30
C SER A 130 -10.01 4.37 32.28
N LYS A 131 -10.82 3.31 32.24
CA LYS A 131 -10.51 2.08 32.99
C LYS A 131 -9.18 1.46 32.55
N MET A 132 -8.85 1.54 31.26
CA MET A 132 -7.61 1.00 30.70
C MET A 132 -6.37 1.74 31.20
N SER A 133 -6.45 3.06 31.44
CA SER A 133 -5.33 3.83 31.97
C SER A 133 -5.04 3.54 33.45
N LEU A 134 -5.98 2.97 34.23
CA LEU A 134 -5.68 2.47 35.56
C LEU A 134 -4.69 1.30 35.53
N GLU A 135 -4.74 0.46 34.50
CA GLU A 135 -3.75 -0.62 34.30
C GLU A 135 -2.35 -0.07 33.93
N MET A 136 -2.29 1.14 33.31
CA MET A 136 -1.01 1.82 33.07
C MET A 136 -0.35 2.33 34.35
N LEU A 137 -1.16 2.77 35.33
CA LEU A 137 -0.72 3.41 36.58
C LEU A 137 -0.67 2.44 37.77
N ALA A 138 -1.06 1.19 37.56
CA ALA A 138 -1.18 0.20 38.63
C ALA A 138 0.12 0.03 39.43
N ASP A 139 0.02 0.05 40.75
CA ASP A 139 1.14 -0.15 41.69
C ASP A 139 2.30 0.88 41.57
N ILE A 140 2.06 2.08 41.00
CA ILE A 140 3.08 3.13 40.83
C ILE A 140 3.62 3.65 42.19
N ASP A 141 2.82 3.56 43.23
CA ASP A 141 3.16 3.92 44.60
C ASP A 141 4.00 2.88 45.35
N LYS A 142 4.24 1.71 44.75
CA LYS A 142 5.00 0.58 45.32
C LYS A 142 6.45 0.51 44.86
N ASN A 143 7.05 1.63 44.50
CA ASN A 143 8.43 1.71 44.01
C ASN A 143 8.74 0.81 42.80
N THR A 144 7.75 0.61 41.94
CA THR A 144 7.84 -0.29 40.77
C THR A 144 8.67 0.28 39.64
N VAL A 145 8.75 1.62 39.56
CA VAL A 145 9.48 2.37 38.53
C VAL A 145 10.33 3.45 39.17
N ASP A 146 11.31 3.96 38.42
CA ASP A 146 12.16 5.04 38.86
C ASP A 146 11.48 6.39 38.66
N PHE A 147 11.80 7.33 39.55
CA PHE A 147 11.35 8.72 39.50
C PHE A 147 12.53 9.64 39.26
N MET A 148 12.31 10.71 38.54
CA MET A 148 13.29 11.77 38.30
C MET A 148 12.69 13.13 38.67
N PRO A 149 13.50 14.15 39.00
CA PRO A 149 13.04 15.50 39.25
C PRO A 149 12.25 16.04 38.03
N ASN A 150 11.28 16.90 38.30
CA ASN A 150 10.62 17.69 37.26
C ASN A 150 11.56 18.83 36.78
N PHE A 151 11.06 19.73 35.92
CA PHE A 151 11.86 20.77 35.28
C PHE A 151 12.41 21.85 36.26
N ASP A 152 11.77 22.06 37.41
CA ASP A 152 12.16 23.04 38.45
C ASP A 152 12.70 22.36 39.74
N GLU A 153 12.88 21.03 39.73
CA GLU A 153 13.35 20.20 40.81
C GLU A 153 12.51 20.25 42.10
N THR A 154 11.29 20.81 42.04
CA THR A 154 10.39 20.89 43.20
C THR A 154 9.54 19.63 43.41
N LEU A 155 9.30 18.86 42.34
CA LEU A 155 8.53 17.63 42.35
C LEU A 155 9.27 16.50 41.65
N VAL A 156 8.74 15.30 41.75
CA VAL A 156 9.23 14.13 41.03
C VAL A 156 8.20 13.58 40.07
N GLN A 157 8.66 13.00 38.97
CA GLN A 157 7.83 12.38 37.94
C GLN A 157 8.38 11.01 37.58
N PRO A 158 7.55 10.04 37.17
CA PRO A 158 8.02 8.71 36.79
C PRO A 158 8.80 8.76 35.46
N THR A 159 9.87 8.03 35.36
CA THR A 159 10.62 7.86 34.11
C THR A 159 9.83 7.06 33.08
N VAL A 160 9.03 6.10 33.55
CA VAL A 160 8.16 5.20 32.81
C VAL A 160 6.96 4.82 33.69
N LEU A 161 5.80 4.48 33.10
CA LEU A 161 4.66 3.94 33.87
C LEU A 161 4.78 2.42 34.00
N PRO A 162 4.26 1.79 35.10
CA PRO A 162 4.31 0.34 35.30
C PRO A 162 3.65 -0.50 34.20
N SER A 163 2.61 0.00 33.58
CA SER A 163 1.94 -0.51 32.37
C SER A 163 1.71 -2.03 32.37
N ARG A 164 0.61 -2.51 32.93
CA ARG A 164 0.26 -3.95 33.00
C ARG A 164 -0.10 -4.59 31.65
N PHE A 165 0.01 -3.87 30.53
CA PHE A 165 -0.17 -4.40 29.18
C PHE A 165 0.81 -3.72 28.22
N PRO A 166 1.21 -4.37 27.11
CA PRO A 166 2.21 -3.85 26.18
C PRO A 166 1.62 -2.74 25.29
N ASN A 167 1.41 -1.55 25.87
CA ASN A 167 0.74 -0.44 25.26
C ASN A 167 1.33 0.03 23.93
N LEU A 168 2.66 -0.10 23.73
CA LEU A 168 3.30 0.26 22.47
C LEU A 168 2.73 -0.52 21.28
N LEU A 169 2.46 -1.82 21.46
CA LEU A 169 1.87 -2.66 20.42
C LEU A 169 0.35 -2.48 20.36
N VAL A 170 -0.31 -2.37 21.50
CA VAL A 170 -1.77 -2.29 21.60
C VAL A 170 -2.32 -1.00 20.98
N ASN A 171 -1.77 0.16 21.34
CA ASN A 171 -2.21 1.46 20.83
C ASN A 171 -1.32 2.03 19.71
N GLY A 172 -0.16 1.45 19.49
CA GLY A 172 0.80 1.99 18.54
C GLY A 172 1.40 3.32 18.98
N SER A 173 2.24 3.90 18.13
CA SER A 173 2.78 5.24 18.30
C SER A 173 3.26 5.78 16.97
N ASN A 174 3.07 7.07 16.72
CA ASN A 174 3.67 7.77 15.58
C ASN A 174 4.46 8.98 16.07
N GLY A 175 5.57 9.31 15.42
CA GLY A 175 6.37 10.47 15.79
C GLY A 175 7.48 10.76 14.80
N ILE A 176 7.79 12.05 14.66
CA ILE A 176 8.86 12.52 13.79
C ILE A 176 9.92 13.16 14.68
N ALA A 177 11.12 12.57 14.67
CA ALA A 177 12.30 13.09 15.36
C ALA A 177 13.31 13.66 14.36
N VAL A 178 14.48 14.09 14.85
CA VAL A 178 15.56 14.54 13.98
C VAL A 178 16.25 13.32 13.36
N GLY A 179 16.21 13.21 12.04
CA GLY A 179 16.85 12.12 11.29
C GLY A 179 16.17 10.76 11.36
N MET A 180 15.07 10.61 12.11
CA MET A 180 14.34 9.35 12.24
C MET A 180 12.85 9.58 12.55
N ALA A 181 12.03 8.57 12.26
CA ALA A 181 10.60 8.58 12.58
C ALA A 181 10.17 7.23 13.11
N THR A 182 9.14 7.23 13.95
CA THR A 182 8.43 6.02 14.40
C THR A 182 7.01 6.01 13.87
N ASN A 183 6.53 4.83 13.50
CA ASN A 183 5.14 4.60 13.09
C ASN A 183 4.77 3.13 13.40
N VAL A 184 4.50 2.88 14.67
CA VAL A 184 4.11 1.55 15.18
C VAL A 184 2.59 1.44 15.03
N PRO A 185 2.08 0.44 14.29
CA PRO A 185 0.64 0.25 14.14
C PRO A 185 0.01 -0.28 15.44
N PRO A 186 -1.26 0.04 15.70
CA PRO A 186 -2.02 -0.55 16.80
C PRO A 186 -2.42 -2.00 16.49
N HIS A 187 -2.66 -2.80 17.56
CA HIS A 187 -3.03 -4.21 17.45
C HIS A 187 -4.17 -4.56 18.40
N ASN A 188 -4.81 -5.69 18.15
CA ASN A 188 -5.83 -6.24 19.05
C ASN A 188 -5.21 -6.68 20.38
N LEU A 189 -5.79 -6.24 21.49
CA LEU A 189 -5.29 -6.53 22.84
C LEU A 189 -5.24 -8.04 23.14
N GLY A 190 -6.30 -8.77 22.77
CA GLY A 190 -6.37 -10.21 22.99
C GLY A 190 -5.25 -10.95 22.27
N GLU A 191 -5.01 -10.61 20.99
CA GLU A 191 -3.98 -11.23 20.16
C GLU A 191 -2.56 -10.88 20.66
N VAL A 192 -2.32 -9.63 21.06
CA VAL A 192 -1.02 -9.22 21.64
C VAL A 192 -0.76 -9.96 22.95
N ILE A 193 -1.79 -10.13 23.80
CA ILE A 193 -1.63 -10.88 25.06
C ILE A 193 -1.40 -12.36 24.78
N ASP A 194 -2.10 -12.96 23.82
CA ASP A 194 -1.90 -14.37 23.47
C ASP A 194 -0.46 -14.60 22.94
N ALA A 195 0.06 -13.70 22.09
CA ALA A 195 1.46 -13.73 21.64
C ALA A 195 2.47 -13.52 22.80
N TYR A 196 2.15 -12.63 23.73
CA TYR A 196 2.98 -12.36 24.90
C TYR A 196 3.03 -13.58 25.84
N VAL A 197 1.90 -14.23 26.10
CA VAL A 197 1.82 -15.47 26.88
C VAL A 197 2.61 -16.58 26.21
N ALA A 198 2.50 -16.73 24.89
CA ALA A 198 3.31 -17.71 24.13
C ALA A 198 4.81 -17.45 24.27
N LEU A 199 5.25 -16.19 24.36
CA LEU A 199 6.65 -15.82 24.61
C LEU A 199 7.07 -16.13 26.05
N ILE A 200 6.19 -15.94 27.06
CA ILE A 200 6.46 -16.34 28.47
C ILE A 200 6.66 -17.85 28.55
N ASP A 201 5.77 -18.62 27.89
CA ASP A 201 5.81 -20.09 27.91
C ASP A 201 7.01 -20.66 27.13
N ASN A 202 7.47 -19.97 26.07
CA ASN A 202 8.62 -20.34 25.25
C ASN A 202 9.42 -19.10 24.80
N ARG A 203 10.53 -18.80 25.50
CA ARG A 203 11.39 -17.64 25.15
C ARG A 203 12.09 -17.75 23.79
N ASP A 204 12.23 -18.95 23.26
CA ASP A 204 12.87 -19.22 21.97
C ASP A 204 11.88 -19.25 20.79
N ILE A 205 10.58 -18.98 21.04
CA ILE A 205 9.55 -18.92 20.04
C ILE A 205 9.98 -18.07 18.83
N SER A 206 9.77 -18.58 17.63
CA SER A 206 10.09 -17.84 16.38
C SER A 206 9.07 -16.73 16.08
N ILE A 207 9.44 -15.78 15.21
CA ILE A 207 8.52 -14.72 14.78
C ILE A 207 7.34 -15.32 14.03
N GLU A 208 7.56 -16.36 13.24
CA GLU A 208 6.53 -17.08 12.49
C GLU A 208 5.48 -17.73 13.41
N GLU A 209 5.93 -18.32 14.50
CA GLU A 209 5.02 -18.91 15.49
C GLU A 209 4.25 -17.81 16.26
N LEU A 210 4.90 -16.67 16.57
CA LEU A 210 4.22 -15.52 17.16
C LEU A 210 3.13 -14.95 16.25
N MET A 211 3.32 -14.98 14.92
CA MET A 211 2.34 -14.53 13.96
C MET A 211 1.07 -15.41 13.92
N ALA A 212 1.11 -16.63 14.45
CA ALA A 212 -0.10 -17.45 14.61
C ALA A 212 -1.06 -16.85 15.67
N TYR A 213 -0.51 -16.18 16.67
CA TYR A 213 -1.28 -15.52 17.74
C TYR A 213 -1.56 -14.06 17.40
N LEU A 214 -0.65 -13.39 16.69
CA LEU A 214 -0.73 -11.97 16.29
C LEU A 214 -0.65 -11.86 14.76
N PRO A 215 -1.76 -12.07 14.03
CA PRO A 215 -1.76 -12.14 12.57
C PRO A 215 -1.45 -10.82 11.87
N GLY A 216 -1.69 -9.68 12.54
CA GLY A 216 -1.43 -8.36 11.98
C GLY A 216 -1.98 -7.20 12.80
N PRO A 217 -1.76 -5.96 12.37
CA PRO A 217 -2.34 -4.76 12.97
C PRO A 217 -3.87 -4.80 13.04
N ASP A 218 -4.43 -4.08 14.01
CA ASP A 218 -5.87 -3.91 14.20
C ASP A 218 -6.18 -2.42 14.40
N PHE A 219 -6.56 -1.76 13.31
CA PHE A 219 -6.76 -0.32 13.30
C PHE A 219 -8.09 0.08 13.95
N PRO A 220 -8.16 1.20 14.69
CA PRO A 220 -9.39 1.67 15.32
C PRO A 220 -10.51 1.96 14.31
N THR A 221 -10.17 2.35 13.08
CA THR A 221 -11.11 2.64 12.01
C THR A 221 -11.56 1.41 11.20
N GLY A 222 -11.12 0.20 11.56
CA GLY A 222 -11.42 -1.04 10.83
C GLY A 222 -10.67 -1.13 9.52
N ALA A 223 -11.38 -1.20 8.41
CA ALA A 223 -10.86 -1.37 7.06
C ALA A 223 -10.22 -2.77 6.83
N THR A 224 -9.71 -3.03 5.62
CA THR A 224 -9.16 -4.32 5.23
C THR A 224 -7.69 -4.20 4.85
N ILE A 225 -6.83 -5.02 5.45
CA ILE A 225 -5.43 -5.16 5.06
C ILE A 225 -5.34 -6.10 3.87
N MET A 226 -4.68 -5.66 2.80
CA MET A 226 -4.53 -6.40 1.56
C MET A 226 -3.23 -7.21 1.57
N GLY A 227 -3.33 -8.50 1.85
CA GLY A 227 -2.19 -9.43 1.89
C GLY A 227 -1.35 -9.38 3.17
N THR A 228 -0.57 -10.44 3.40
CA THR A 228 0.24 -10.65 4.62
C THR A 228 1.73 -10.37 4.44
N ALA A 229 2.21 -10.14 3.21
CA ALA A 229 3.64 -9.97 2.92
C ALA A 229 4.23 -8.76 3.64
N GLY A 230 3.52 -7.61 3.62
CA GLY A 230 3.94 -6.38 4.31
C GLY A 230 3.97 -6.54 5.83
N ILE A 231 3.02 -7.29 6.41
CA ILE A 231 2.98 -7.61 7.84
C ILE A 231 4.20 -8.46 8.22
N ARG A 232 4.47 -9.53 7.46
CA ARG A 232 5.62 -10.42 7.68
C ARG A 232 6.94 -9.66 7.65
N GLN A 233 7.10 -8.80 6.66
CA GLN A 233 8.30 -7.96 6.55
C GLN A 233 8.44 -7.03 7.76
N ALA A 234 7.35 -6.34 8.15
CA ALA A 234 7.34 -5.44 9.30
C ALA A 234 7.71 -6.16 10.60
N TYR A 235 7.12 -7.33 10.85
CA TYR A 235 7.36 -8.09 12.08
C TYR A 235 8.75 -8.70 12.16
N ARG A 236 9.36 -9.05 11.03
CA ARG A 236 10.73 -9.59 10.99
C ARG A 236 11.80 -8.50 11.11
N THR A 237 11.59 -7.35 10.49
CA THR A 237 12.65 -6.34 10.31
C THR A 237 12.38 -5.03 11.04
N GLY A 238 11.21 -4.87 11.66
CA GLY A 238 10.75 -3.59 12.20
C GLY A 238 10.35 -2.56 11.15
N ARG A 239 10.39 -2.91 9.85
CA ARG A 239 10.01 -2.02 8.74
C ARG A 239 9.20 -2.77 7.68
N GLY A 240 8.12 -2.16 7.22
CA GLY A 240 7.28 -2.76 6.18
C GLY A 240 6.26 -1.78 5.61
N LYS A 241 5.60 -2.20 4.54
CA LYS A 241 4.51 -1.46 3.91
C LYS A 241 3.26 -2.33 3.94
N ILE A 242 2.21 -1.87 4.59
CA ILE A 242 0.94 -2.57 4.72
C ILE A 242 -0.09 -1.81 3.89
N LEU A 243 -0.63 -2.46 2.88
CA LEU A 243 -1.68 -1.89 2.05
C LEU A 243 -3.02 -2.05 2.77
N VAL A 244 -3.71 -0.93 2.99
CA VAL A 244 -4.99 -0.87 3.70
C VAL A 244 -6.04 -0.31 2.75
N ARG A 245 -7.16 -1.00 2.63
CA ARG A 245 -8.27 -0.64 1.74
C ARG A 245 -9.53 -0.36 2.55
N ALA A 246 -10.27 0.68 2.19
CA ALA A 246 -11.57 1.00 2.74
C ALA A 246 -12.56 -0.17 2.60
N LYS A 247 -13.47 -0.34 3.54
CA LYS A 247 -14.56 -1.30 3.42
C LYS A 247 -15.66 -0.68 2.57
N THR A 248 -15.96 -1.33 1.46
CA THR A 248 -16.90 -0.83 0.45
C THR A 248 -17.86 -1.91 0.03
N GLU A 249 -19.11 -1.53 -0.23
CA GLU A 249 -20.15 -2.41 -0.74
C GLU A 249 -20.79 -1.75 -1.97
N ILE A 250 -21.08 -2.55 -3.02
CA ILE A 250 -21.79 -2.09 -4.19
C ILE A 250 -23.24 -2.53 -4.06
N GLU A 251 -24.14 -1.57 -3.94
CA GLU A 251 -25.56 -1.81 -3.79
C GLU A 251 -26.32 -1.42 -5.07
N PRO A 252 -27.22 -2.28 -5.57
CA PRO A 252 -28.09 -1.92 -6.67
C PRO A 252 -29.12 -0.87 -6.24
N MET A 253 -29.42 0.05 -7.15
CA MET A 253 -30.45 1.07 -6.97
C MET A 253 -31.61 0.87 -7.93
N ALA A 254 -32.73 1.56 -7.70
CA ALA A 254 -33.83 1.61 -8.63
C ALA A 254 -33.37 2.15 -10.00
N ASN A 255 -34.03 1.71 -11.09
CA ASN A 255 -33.76 2.12 -12.49
C ASN A 255 -32.38 1.65 -13.05
N GLY A 256 -31.82 0.55 -12.56
CA GLY A 256 -30.57 -0.03 -13.06
C GLY A 256 -29.32 0.76 -12.74
N LYS A 257 -29.38 1.75 -11.82
CA LYS A 257 -28.21 2.40 -11.24
C LYS A 257 -27.61 1.56 -10.12
N SER A 258 -26.37 1.83 -9.76
CA SER A 258 -25.71 1.29 -8.58
C SER A 258 -25.11 2.40 -7.73
N ARG A 259 -24.80 2.07 -6.47
CA ARG A 259 -24.06 2.97 -5.57
C ARG A 259 -22.96 2.21 -4.87
N ILE A 260 -21.83 2.87 -4.66
CA ILE A 260 -20.76 2.39 -3.81
C ILE A 260 -20.97 3.04 -2.43
N VAL A 261 -21.05 2.20 -1.41
CA VAL A 261 -21.20 2.63 -0.02
C VAL A 261 -19.89 2.33 0.69
N VAL A 262 -19.28 3.36 1.28
CA VAL A 262 -18.04 3.25 2.06
C VAL A 262 -18.39 3.35 3.53
N THR A 263 -18.07 2.32 4.32
CA THR A 263 -18.41 2.23 5.74
C THR A 263 -17.21 2.35 6.67
N GLU A 264 -15.99 2.01 6.18
CA GLU A 264 -14.75 2.11 6.94
C GLU A 264 -13.63 2.67 6.06
N LEU A 265 -12.75 3.47 6.64
CA LEU A 265 -11.61 4.10 5.96
C LEU A 265 -10.28 3.58 6.48
N PRO A 266 -9.21 3.59 5.66
CA PRO A 266 -7.87 3.33 6.13
C PRO A 266 -7.49 4.26 7.29
N TYR A 267 -6.73 3.73 8.22
CA TYR A 267 -6.30 4.46 9.43
C TYR A 267 -5.56 5.75 9.09
N GLN A 268 -5.87 6.84 9.80
CA GLN A 268 -5.33 8.19 9.62
C GLN A 268 -5.79 8.93 8.34
N VAL A 269 -6.72 8.38 7.59
CA VAL A 269 -7.33 9.08 6.45
C VAL A 269 -8.38 10.08 6.92
N ASN A 270 -8.30 11.30 6.41
CA ASN A 270 -9.29 12.34 6.64
C ASN A 270 -10.47 12.18 5.65
N LYS A 271 -11.68 11.94 6.19
CA LYS A 271 -12.87 11.67 5.38
C LYS A 271 -13.28 12.86 4.50
N ALA A 272 -13.28 14.07 5.03
CA ALA A 272 -13.67 15.27 4.27
C ALA A 272 -12.72 15.51 3.08
N ARG A 273 -11.41 15.45 3.29
CA ARG A 273 -10.42 15.57 2.22
C ARG A 273 -10.52 14.46 1.18
N LEU A 274 -10.87 13.24 1.60
CA LEU A 274 -11.11 12.13 0.69
C LEU A 274 -12.31 12.43 -0.22
N VAL A 275 -13.42 12.90 0.35
CA VAL A 275 -14.64 13.25 -0.39
C VAL A 275 -14.35 14.41 -1.36
N GLU A 276 -13.63 15.44 -0.92
CA GLU A 276 -13.17 16.54 -1.79
C GLU A 276 -12.31 16.02 -2.96
N LYS A 277 -11.36 15.10 -2.68
CA LYS A 277 -10.50 14.51 -3.72
C LYS A 277 -11.28 13.70 -4.74
N ILE A 278 -12.28 12.94 -4.31
CA ILE A 278 -13.18 12.23 -5.24
C ILE A 278 -13.93 13.23 -6.13
N ALA A 279 -14.48 14.30 -5.56
CA ALA A 279 -15.20 15.34 -6.31
C ALA A 279 -14.26 16.04 -7.32
N GLU A 280 -13.02 16.32 -6.94
CA GLU A 280 -11.99 16.90 -7.82
C GLU A 280 -11.69 16.00 -9.03
N LEU A 281 -11.48 14.68 -8.80
CA LEU A 281 -11.24 13.71 -9.88
C LEU A 281 -12.41 13.60 -10.86
N VAL A 282 -13.65 13.74 -10.38
CA VAL A 282 -14.84 13.78 -11.24
C VAL A 282 -14.87 15.06 -12.07
N HIS A 283 -14.56 16.21 -11.46
CA HIS A 283 -14.50 17.50 -12.16
C HIS A 283 -13.40 17.53 -13.23
N GLU A 284 -12.24 16.95 -12.93
CA GLU A 284 -11.11 16.79 -13.85
C GLU A 284 -11.34 15.72 -14.94
N LYS A 285 -12.47 15.01 -14.91
CA LYS A 285 -12.81 13.88 -15.81
C LYS A 285 -11.78 12.74 -15.78
N ARG A 286 -11.11 12.55 -14.66
CA ARG A 286 -10.17 11.43 -14.43
C ARG A 286 -10.89 10.18 -13.93
N VAL A 287 -12.04 10.35 -13.31
CA VAL A 287 -12.97 9.28 -12.94
C VAL A 287 -14.34 9.68 -13.48
N GLU A 288 -14.83 8.90 -14.43
CA GLU A 288 -16.13 9.13 -15.05
C GLU A 288 -17.19 8.16 -14.47
N GLY A 289 -18.45 8.48 -14.69
CA GLY A 289 -19.56 7.61 -14.28
C GLY A 289 -20.14 7.88 -12.89
N ILE A 290 -19.59 8.79 -12.10
CA ILE A 290 -20.17 9.23 -10.82
C ILE A 290 -21.21 10.30 -11.06
N THR A 291 -22.42 10.13 -10.50
CA THR A 291 -23.55 11.08 -10.64
C THR A 291 -23.82 11.89 -9.39
N ALA A 292 -23.53 11.34 -8.22
CA ALA A 292 -23.66 12.04 -6.95
C ALA A 292 -22.67 11.49 -5.92
N LEU A 293 -22.22 12.37 -5.05
CA LEU A 293 -21.33 12.07 -3.93
C LEU A 293 -21.90 12.71 -2.68
N ARG A 294 -22.18 11.89 -1.66
CA ARG A 294 -22.79 12.39 -0.40
C ARG A 294 -22.11 11.74 0.80
N ASP A 295 -21.96 12.51 1.84
CA ASP A 295 -21.65 12.03 3.17
C ASP A 295 -22.95 11.88 3.97
N GLU A 296 -23.31 10.63 4.28
CA GLU A 296 -24.47 10.24 5.05
C GLU A 296 -24.08 9.76 6.46
N SER A 297 -22.86 10.08 6.91
CA SER A 297 -22.38 9.70 8.24
C SER A 297 -23.23 10.30 9.34
N ASN A 298 -23.49 9.51 10.38
CA ASN A 298 -24.27 9.93 11.54
C ASN A 298 -23.76 9.22 12.81
N ARG A 299 -24.46 9.38 13.94
CA ARG A 299 -24.14 8.75 15.21
C ARG A 299 -24.08 7.21 15.19
N ASN A 300 -24.64 6.57 14.16
CA ASN A 300 -24.62 5.11 14.00
C ASN A 300 -23.40 4.60 13.21
N GLY A 301 -22.61 5.49 12.66
CA GLY A 301 -21.37 5.17 11.93
C GLY A 301 -21.11 6.05 10.73
N MET A 302 -19.96 5.81 10.13
CA MET A 302 -19.53 6.48 8.91
C MET A 302 -20.23 5.85 7.71
N LYS A 303 -20.66 6.70 6.77
CA LYS A 303 -21.27 6.28 5.51
C LYS A 303 -21.06 7.31 4.41
N VAL A 304 -20.17 7.03 3.47
CA VAL A 304 -20.02 7.83 2.25
C VAL A 304 -20.67 7.09 1.10
N VAL A 305 -21.53 7.78 0.36
CA VAL A 305 -22.31 7.21 -0.75
C VAL A 305 -21.88 7.84 -2.07
N ILE A 306 -21.51 6.99 -3.03
CA ILE A 306 -21.08 7.38 -4.38
C ILE A 306 -22.06 6.74 -5.36
N GLU A 307 -22.92 7.53 -6.01
CA GLU A 307 -23.87 7.03 -7.00
C GLU A 307 -23.24 6.92 -8.37
N ILE A 308 -23.45 5.78 -9.00
CA ILE A 308 -22.90 5.44 -10.31
C ILE A 308 -23.99 5.56 -11.38
N LYS A 309 -23.63 6.08 -12.55
CA LYS A 309 -24.49 6.19 -13.73
C LYS A 309 -24.95 4.79 -14.17
N LYS A 310 -26.14 4.70 -14.79
CA LYS A 310 -26.73 3.46 -15.29
C LYS A 310 -25.74 2.80 -16.25
N ASP A 311 -25.29 2.46 -16.94
CA ASP A 311 -24.48 1.79 -17.96
C ASP A 311 -22.94 1.84 -17.66
N VAL A 312 -22.57 2.13 -16.41
CA VAL A 312 -21.16 2.15 -15.96
C VAL A 312 -20.92 1.04 -14.94
N ASN A 313 -19.86 0.29 -15.13
CA ASN A 313 -19.48 -0.78 -14.21
C ASN A 313 -18.93 -0.18 -12.90
N ALA A 314 -19.64 -0.39 -11.80
CA ALA A 314 -19.27 0.15 -10.50
C ALA A 314 -17.91 -0.37 -9.98
N ASN A 315 -17.50 -1.61 -10.36
CA ASN A 315 -16.19 -2.16 -9.96
C ASN A 315 -15.04 -1.39 -10.62
N VAL A 316 -15.20 -1.01 -11.91
CA VAL A 316 -14.18 -0.22 -12.61
C VAL A 316 -14.00 1.15 -11.95
N VAL A 317 -15.11 1.82 -11.62
CA VAL A 317 -15.08 3.11 -10.91
C VAL A 317 -14.43 2.95 -9.54
N LEU A 318 -14.79 1.90 -8.79
CA LEU A 318 -14.22 1.61 -7.48
C LEU A 318 -12.70 1.36 -7.56
N ASN A 319 -12.24 0.60 -8.55
CA ASN A 319 -10.82 0.35 -8.78
C ASN A 319 -10.06 1.63 -9.14
N GLN A 320 -10.65 2.50 -9.95
CA GLN A 320 -10.09 3.84 -10.23
C GLN A 320 -9.99 4.69 -8.96
N LEU A 321 -11.01 4.65 -8.09
CA LEU A 321 -10.99 5.35 -6.81
C LEU A 321 -9.91 4.79 -5.87
N TYR A 322 -9.72 3.49 -5.77
CA TYR A 322 -8.62 2.88 -5.02
C TYR A 322 -7.24 3.33 -5.51
N LYS A 323 -7.09 3.50 -6.82
CA LYS A 323 -5.82 3.92 -7.42
C LYS A 323 -5.52 5.40 -7.24
N HIS A 324 -6.52 6.25 -7.26
CA HIS A 324 -6.34 7.72 -7.31
C HIS A 324 -6.67 8.44 -6.01
N THR A 325 -7.17 7.73 -4.99
CA THR A 325 -7.60 8.32 -3.71
C THR A 325 -7.10 7.49 -2.53
N GLN A 326 -7.27 8.04 -1.32
CA GLN A 326 -6.96 7.35 -0.07
C GLN A 326 -8.04 6.33 0.38
N LEU A 327 -8.97 5.93 -0.51
CA LEU A 327 -9.76 4.71 -0.28
C LEU A 327 -8.89 3.46 -0.20
N GLN A 328 -7.71 3.50 -0.78
CA GLN A 328 -6.63 2.56 -0.54
C GLN A 328 -5.35 3.34 -0.27
N ASP A 329 -4.71 3.05 0.86
CA ASP A 329 -3.48 3.74 1.26
C ASP A 329 -2.47 2.76 1.84
N THR A 330 -1.21 3.16 1.84
CA THR A 330 -0.12 2.34 2.37
C THR A 330 0.31 2.84 3.74
N PHE A 331 0.11 2.02 4.78
CA PHE A 331 0.65 2.28 6.09
C PHE A 331 2.13 1.85 6.14
N GLY A 332 3.03 2.83 6.24
CA GLY A 332 4.47 2.59 6.35
C GLY A 332 4.86 2.27 7.80
N VAL A 333 5.13 1.00 8.10
CA VAL A 333 5.52 0.56 9.43
C VAL A 333 6.99 0.90 9.70
N ILE A 334 7.25 1.54 10.84
CA ILE A 334 8.58 1.80 11.39
C ILE A 334 8.50 1.57 12.90
N MET A 335 8.95 0.39 13.35
CA MET A 335 8.87 -0.03 14.76
C MET A 335 10.08 0.48 15.54
N LEU A 336 10.22 1.80 15.62
CA LEU A 336 11.29 2.49 16.32
C LEU A 336 10.81 2.90 17.72
N ALA A 337 11.55 2.52 18.75
CA ALA A 337 11.28 2.90 20.14
C ALA A 337 12.57 3.14 20.91
N LEU A 338 12.47 3.76 22.07
CA LEU A 338 13.60 3.93 23.01
C LEU A 338 13.76 2.65 23.85
N VAL A 339 14.96 2.10 23.82
CA VAL A 339 15.42 1.01 24.70
C VAL A 339 16.58 1.54 25.50
N ASP A 340 16.43 1.69 26.82
CA ASP A 340 17.44 2.25 27.72
C ASP A 340 17.96 3.63 27.27
N GLY A 341 17.03 4.46 26.72
CA GLY A 341 17.32 5.81 26.21
C GLY A 341 17.94 5.85 24.80
N GLU A 342 18.18 4.71 24.16
CA GLU A 342 18.69 4.61 22.79
C GLU A 342 17.58 4.29 21.79
N PRO A 343 17.50 5.00 20.65
CA PRO A 343 16.51 4.69 19.62
C PRO A 343 16.91 3.41 18.85
N LYS A 344 16.06 2.40 18.87
CA LYS A 344 16.27 1.11 18.17
C LYS A 344 15.05 0.74 17.33
N VAL A 345 15.29 0.25 16.11
CA VAL A 345 14.27 -0.40 15.30
C VAL A 345 14.18 -1.85 15.78
N LEU A 346 13.01 -2.24 16.25
CA LEU A 346 12.78 -3.54 16.88
C LEU A 346 11.86 -4.40 16.01
N ASN A 347 12.08 -5.69 15.99
CA ASN A 347 11.12 -6.66 15.47
C ASN A 347 10.03 -6.96 16.52
N ILE A 348 9.00 -7.71 16.16
CA ILE A 348 7.87 -7.97 17.05
C ILE A 348 8.27 -8.76 18.30
N LYS A 349 9.17 -9.73 18.16
CA LYS A 349 9.67 -10.53 19.28
C LYS A 349 10.49 -9.70 20.25
N GLU A 350 11.36 -8.82 19.73
CA GLU A 350 12.18 -7.91 20.55
C GLU A 350 11.29 -6.94 21.36
N MET A 351 10.22 -6.39 20.76
CA MET A 351 9.28 -5.52 21.49
C MET A 351 8.62 -6.25 22.66
N LEU A 352 8.11 -7.46 22.42
CA LEU A 352 7.50 -8.28 23.47
C LEU A 352 8.53 -8.72 24.52
N TYR A 353 9.77 -9.01 24.12
CA TYR A 353 10.85 -9.39 25.01
C TYR A 353 11.26 -8.24 25.95
N HIS A 354 11.45 -7.02 25.42
CA HIS A 354 11.77 -5.85 26.25
C HIS A 354 10.63 -5.53 27.22
N TYR A 355 9.40 -5.69 26.80
CA TYR A 355 8.25 -5.55 27.69
C TYR A 355 8.23 -6.64 28.78
N LEU A 356 8.53 -7.89 28.46
CA LEU A 356 8.64 -8.99 29.44
C LEU A 356 9.71 -8.68 30.51
N ARG A 357 10.90 -8.30 30.07
CA ARG A 357 11.99 -7.93 30.98
C ARG A 357 11.58 -6.77 31.91
N PHE A 358 10.90 -5.80 31.40
CA PHE A 358 10.35 -4.71 32.20
C PHE A 358 9.30 -5.18 33.21
N GLN A 359 8.40 -6.08 32.83
CA GLN A 359 7.41 -6.64 33.78
C GLN A 359 8.07 -7.52 34.85
N GLU A 360 9.11 -8.26 34.52
CA GLU A 360 9.94 -8.99 35.52
C GLU A 360 10.47 -8.01 36.58
N GLU A 361 10.97 -6.84 36.13
CA GLU A 361 11.47 -5.81 37.04
C GLU A 361 10.34 -5.20 37.89
N VAL A 362 9.21 -4.80 37.29
CA VAL A 362 8.07 -4.20 37.96
C VAL A 362 7.51 -5.12 39.05
N VAL A 363 7.28 -6.39 38.71
CA VAL A 363 6.73 -7.36 39.67
C VAL A 363 7.73 -7.70 40.77
N THR A 364 9.02 -7.80 40.45
CA THR A 364 10.08 -7.99 41.44
C THR A 364 10.14 -6.83 42.43
N ARG A 365 10.15 -5.59 41.94
CA ARG A 365 10.17 -4.36 42.79
C ARG A 365 8.91 -4.25 43.65
N ARG A 366 7.75 -4.50 43.06
CA ARG A 366 6.46 -4.55 43.80
C ARG A 366 6.51 -5.60 44.92
N THR A 367 6.92 -6.81 44.61
CA THR A 367 7.00 -7.92 45.57
C THR A 367 7.97 -7.60 46.71
N LYS A 368 9.11 -6.98 46.41
CA LYS A 368 10.06 -6.51 47.42
C LYS A 368 9.46 -5.45 48.33
N HIS A 369 8.76 -4.46 47.76
CA HIS A 369 8.04 -3.42 48.51
C HIS A 369 6.99 -4.02 49.44
N ASP A 370 6.14 -4.92 48.91
CA ASP A 370 5.08 -5.56 49.67
C ASP A 370 5.64 -6.49 50.75
N LEU A 371 6.77 -7.20 50.48
CA LEU A 371 7.51 -8.00 51.45
C LEU A 371 8.04 -7.12 52.59
N GLU A 372 8.63 -5.98 52.26
CA GLU A 372 9.18 -5.07 53.25
C GLU A 372 8.08 -4.49 54.15
N LYS A 373 6.94 -4.11 53.56
CA LYS A 373 5.78 -3.67 54.32
C LYS A 373 5.17 -4.76 55.19
N ALA A 374 5.10 -5.99 54.71
CA ALA A 374 4.62 -7.15 55.45
C ALA A 374 5.54 -7.44 56.65
N LYS A 375 6.91 -7.41 56.43
CA LYS A 375 7.89 -7.57 57.49
C LYS A 375 7.80 -6.43 58.55
N GLU A 376 7.69 -5.16 58.10
CA GLU A 376 7.51 -4.03 59.04
C GLU A 376 6.22 -4.21 59.87
N ARG A 377 5.13 -4.67 59.29
CA ARG A 377 3.84 -4.89 59.99
C ARG A 377 3.96 -6.08 60.94
N LEU A 378 4.54 -7.20 60.51
CA LEU A 378 4.80 -8.37 61.33
C LEU A 378 5.60 -7.99 62.58
N HIS A 379 6.70 -7.24 62.39
CA HIS A 379 7.55 -6.76 63.46
C HIS A 379 6.77 -5.98 64.53
N ILE A 380 5.84 -5.09 64.11
CA ILE A 380 4.97 -4.36 65.05
C ILE A 380 4.02 -5.31 65.79
N LEU A 381 3.41 -6.27 65.10
CA LEU A 381 2.48 -7.22 65.71
C LEU A 381 3.16 -8.14 66.72
N GLU A 382 4.39 -8.60 66.45
CA GLU A 382 5.19 -9.37 67.39
C GLU A 382 5.46 -8.59 68.67
N GLY A 383 5.77 -7.30 68.56
CA GLY A 383 5.89 -6.42 69.74
C GLY A 383 4.61 -6.26 70.55
N LEU A 384 3.43 -6.13 69.83
CA LEU A 384 2.12 -6.04 70.49
C LEU A 384 1.76 -7.35 71.20
N LEU A 385 2.07 -8.53 70.62
CA LEU A 385 1.82 -9.81 71.25
C LEU A 385 2.67 -10.02 72.51
N ILE A 386 3.93 -9.56 72.47
CA ILE A 386 4.80 -9.60 73.66
C ILE A 386 4.20 -8.71 74.74
N ALA A 387 3.72 -7.50 74.40
CA ALA A 387 3.09 -6.59 75.35
C ALA A 387 1.78 -7.15 75.94
N MET A 388 0.98 -7.82 75.13
CA MET A 388 -0.30 -8.40 75.55
C MET A 388 -0.11 -9.62 76.45
N ALA A 389 0.93 -10.43 76.20
CA ALA A 389 1.32 -11.56 77.04
C ALA A 389 1.82 -11.09 78.44
N ASN A 390 2.30 -9.83 78.58
CA ASN A 390 2.85 -9.26 79.79
C ASN A 390 2.13 -7.94 80.18
N ILE A 391 0.82 -7.92 80.02
CA ILE A 391 0.06 -6.66 80.02
C ILE A 391 0.19 -5.90 81.34
N ASP A 392 0.10 -6.58 82.49
CA ASP A 392 0.19 -5.98 83.81
C ASP A 392 1.50 -5.25 84.01
N GLU A 393 2.61 -5.86 83.63
CA GLU A 393 3.96 -5.27 83.73
C GLU A 393 4.16 -4.10 82.77
N VAL A 394 3.60 -4.18 81.54
CA VAL A 394 3.62 -3.13 80.52
C VAL A 394 2.87 -1.88 81.04
N VAL A 395 1.63 -2.11 81.63
CA VAL A 395 0.84 -1.02 82.17
C VAL A 395 1.55 -0.37 83.39
N ASP A 396 2.19 -1.19 84.24
CA ASP A 396 2.93 -0.66 85.37
C ASP A 396 4.14 0.20 84.96
N ILE A 397 4.92 -0.26 83.98
CA ILE A 397 6.00 0.52 83.38
C ILE A 397 5.46 1.86 82.83
N ILE A 398 4.38 1.85 82.09
CA ILE A 398 3.83 3.07 81.51
C ILE A 398 3.33 4.04 82.61
N LYS A 399 2.61 3.53 83.65
CA LYS A 399 2.14 4.35 84.74
C LYS A 399 3.21 4.97 85.61
N THR A 400 4.29 4.25 85.82
CA THR A 400 5.44 4.67 86.67
C THR A 400 6.45 5.55 85.94
N SER A 401 6.39 5.65 84.60
CA SER A 401 7.25 6.52 83.82
C SER A 401 6.74 7.97 83.79
N LYS A 402 7.68 8.92 83.91
CA LYS A 402 7.34 10.35 83.94
C LYS A 402 7.08 10.95 82.52
N THR A 403 7.66 10.34 81.50
CA THR A 403 7.58 10.77 80.13
C THR A 403 7.40 9.59 79.17
N GLN A 404 6.84 9.83 78.01
CA GLN A 404 6.64 8.82 76.97
C GLN A 404 8.02 8.23 76.49
N SER A 405 9.04 9.08 76.44
CA SER A 405 10.40 8.67 76.10
C SER A 405 11.00 7.69 77.13
N GLU A 406 10.80 7.99 78.44
CA GLU A 406 11.22 7.10 79.54
C GLU A 406 10.47 5.77 79.52
N ALA A 407 9.17 5.80 79.27
CA ALA A 407 8.37 4.57 79.14
C ALA A 407 8.88 3.71 77.98
N LYS A 408 9.16 4.32 76.83
CA LYS A 408 9.69 3.68 75.67
C LYS A 408 11.05 3.00 75.92
N GLU A 409 12.02 3.69 76.53
CA GLU A 409 13.34 3.17 76.88
C GLU A 409 13.19 1.99 77.85
N ARG A 410 12.38 2.09 78.89
CA ARG A 410 12.14 1.00 79.85
C ARG A 410 11.50 -0.23 79.20
N LEU A 411 10.50 -0.06 78.27
CA LEU A 411 9.93 -1.15 77.53
C LEU A 411 10.94 -1.82 76.61
N ASN A 412 11.81 -1.03 75.93
CA ASN A 412 12.87 -1.56 75.09
C ASN A 412 13.84 -2.44 75.87
N VAL A 413 14.34 -1.95 77.03
CA VAL A 413 15.29 -2.69 77.89
C VAL A 413 14.66 -3.92 78.52
N ARG A 414 13.40 -3.83 78.95
CA ARG A 414 12.72 -4.91 79.70
C ARG A 414 12.37 -6.09 78.83
N PHE A 415 11.80 -5.82 77.63
CA PHE A 415 11.24 -6.86 76.75
C PHE A 415 12.08 -7.09 75.48
N GLY A 416 13.24 -6.39 75.31
CA GLY A 416 14.05 -6.48 74.10
C GLY A 416 13.37 -5.91 72.85
N LEU A 417 12.46 -4.93 73.03
CA LEU A 417 11.68 -4.33 71.95
C LEU A 417 12.47 -3.27 71.21
N THR A 418 12.12 -3.10 69.94
CA THR A 418 12.62 -1.96 69.14
C THR A 418 11.83 -0.69 69.39
N ASP A 419 12.41 0.44 69.06
CA ASP A 419 11.77 1.73 69.13
C ASP A 419 10.41 1.80 68.44
N LYS A 420 10.29 1.15 67.28
CA LYS A 420 9.01 1.09 66.53
C LYS A 420 7.97 0.26 67.28
N GLN A 421 8.39 -0.87 67.88
CA GLN A 421 7.46 -1.73 68.65
C GLN A 421 6.97 -1.04 69.91
N SER A 422 7.86 -0.44 70.67
CA SER A 422 7.50 0.26 71.92
C SER A 422 6.61 1.49 71.63
N GLN A 423 6.87 2.20 70.53
CA GLN A 423 5.98 3.30 70.15
C GLN A 423 4.58 2.76 69.82
N ALA A 424 4.46 1.66 69.07
CA ALA A 424 3.16 1.06 68.74
C ALA A 424 2.41 0.59 70.00
N ILE A 425 3.11 0.11 71.03
CA ILE A 425 2.55 -0.27 72.33
C ILE A 425 1.98 0.96 73.03
N LEU A 426 2.75 2.07 73.10
CA LEU A 426 2.32 3.32 73.72
C LEU A 426 1.11 3.97 73.05
N ASP A 427 1.02 3.82 71.73
CA ASP A 427 -0.11 4.32 70.90
C ASP A 427 -1.34 3.42 70.93
N MET A 428 -1.27 2.25 71.57
CA MET A 428 -2.31 1.25 71.62
C MET A 428 -3.52 1.74 72.48
N ARG A 429 -4.71 1.67 71.94
CA ARG A 429 -5.92 2.00 72.68
C ARG A 429 -6.31 0.90 73.67
N LEU A 430 -6.73 1.26 74.89
CA LEU A 430 -7.09 0.30 75.95
C LEU A 430 -8.15 -0.73 75.49
N GLY A 431 -9.06 -0.41 74.60
CA GLY A 431 -10.04 -1.34 74.02
C GLY A 431 -9.42 -2.49 73.24
N ARG A 432 -8.13 -2.42 72.81
CA ARG A 432 -7.46 -3.51 72.12
C ARG A 432 -6.83 -4.56 73.05
N LEU A 433 -6.99 -4.40 74.35
CA LEU A 433 -6.47 -5.33 75.37
C LEU A 433 -7.45 -6.50 75.66
N THR A 434 -8.56 -6.59 74.96
CA THR A 434 -9.54 -7.67 75.12
C THR A 434 -9.03 -8.97 74.50
N GLY A 435 -9.40 -10.14 75.06
CA GLY A 435 -9.01 -11.44 74.49
C GLY A 435 -9.39 -11.64 73.02
N LEU A 436 -10.54 -11.09 72.59
CA LEU A 436 -11.00 -11.16 71.22
C LEU A 436 -10.05 -10.40 70.21
N GLU A 437 -9.47 -9.32 70.69
CA GLU A 437 -8.45 -8.53 69.91
C GLU A 437 -7.10 -9.24 69.86
N HIS A 438 -6.73 -9.94 70.97
CA HIS A 438 -5.57 -10.83 70.96
C HIS A 438 -5.62 -11.88 69.87
N ASP A 439 -6.78 -12.61 69.74
CA ASP A 439 -6.95 -13.65 68.71
C ASP A 439 -6.91 -13.07 67.32
N LYS A 440 -7.41 -11.84 67.09
CA LYS A 440 -7.31 -11.14 65.81
C LYS A 440 -5.87 -10.78 65.43
N ILE A 441 -5.09 -10.24 66.41
CA ILE A 441 -3.69 -9.89 66.19
C ILE A 441 -2.86 -11.15 65.92
N GLN A 442 -3.15 -12.24 66.62
CA GLN A 442 -2.50 -13.53 66.38
C GLN A 442 -2.81 -14.07 64.97
N ALA A 443 -4.05 -14.05 64.56
CA ALA A 443 -4.48 -14.48 63.22
C ALA A 443 -3.87 -13.60 62.09
N GLU A 444 -3.79 -12.25 62.33
CA GLU A 444 -3.14 -11.30 61.41
C GLU A 444 -1.64 -11.62 61.29
N ARG A 445 -0.98 -11.88 62.40
CA ARG A 445 0.46 -12.30 62.48
C ARG A 445 0.68 -13.58 61.67
N ASP A 446 -0.09 -14.62 61.87
CA ASP A 446 0.04 -15.90 61.22
C ASP A 446 -0.20 -15.75 59.71
N GLY A 447 -1.22 -15.03 59.26
CA GLY A 447 -1.46 -14.70 57.85
C GLY A 447 -0.29 -13.90 57.21
N LEU A 448 0.35 -12.99 57.94
CA LEU A 448 1.51 -12.27 57.45
C LEU A 448 2.76 -13.16 57.32
N VAL A 449 2.95 -14.13 58.22
CA VAL A 449 4.04 -15.11 58.10
C VAL A 449 3.89 -15.93 56.81
N GLU A 450 2.70 -16.41 56.51
CA GLU A 450 2.39 -17.11 55.23
C GLU A 450 2.63 -16.21 54.02
N THR A 451 2.17 -14.95 54.09
CA THR A 451 2.34 -13.93 53.01
C THR A 451 3.83 -13.63 52.76
N ILE A 452 4.62 -13.47 53.83
CA ILE A 452 6.06 -13.25 53.75
C ILE A 452 6.76 -14.44 53.09
N ALA A 453 6.43 -15.67 53.54
CA ALA A 453 6.99 -16.89 52.94
C ALA A 453 6.62 -17.01 51.45
N TYR A 454 5.41 -16.63 51.08
CA TYR A 454 4.98 -16.55 49.68
C TYR A 454 5.81 -15.56 48.88
N TYR A 455 5.95 -14.31 49.33
CA TYR A 455 6.74 -13.29 48.64
C TYR A 455 8.22 -13.69 48.51
N GLU A 456 8.82 -14.26 49.56
CA GLU A 456 10.20 -14.78 49.51
C GLU A 456 10.33 -15.91 48.49
N SER A 457 9.33 -16.80 48.37
CA SER A 457 9.31 -17.86 47.38
C SER A 457 9.20 -17.32 45.94
N VAL A 458 8.45 -16.24 45.75
CA VAL A 458 8.32 -15.56 44.42
C VAL A 458 9.64 -14.94 44.02
N LEU A 459 10.34 -14.28 44.95
CA LEU A 459 11.65 -13.64 44.68
C LEU A 459 12.78 -14.66 44.45
N ALA A 460 12.65 -15.89 44.94
CA ALA A 460 13.62 -16.97 44.79
C ALA A 460 13.42 -17.83 43.52
N ASP A 461 12.24 -17.79 42.91
CA ASP A 461 11.86 -18.68 41.79
C ASP A 461 11.30 -17.86 40.60
N GLU A 462 12.10 -17.78 39.53
CA GLU A 462 11.74 -17.08 38.28
C GLU A 462 10.43 -17.63 37.66
N ASN A 463 10.16 -18.92 37.76
CA ASN A 463 8.94 -19.50 37.21
C ASN A 463 7.69 -19.01 37.97
N LYS A 464 7.80 -18.81 39.30
CA LYS A 464 6.69 -18.23 40.08
C LYS A 464 6.47 -16.77 39.70
N LEU A 465 7.55 -16.00 39.50
CA LEU A 465 7.46 -14.61 39.04
C LEU A 465 6.78 -14.54 37.68
N LEU A 466 7.19 -15.36 36.72
CA LEU A 466 6.57 -15.45 35.38
C LEU A 466 5.11 -15.92 35.49
N GLY A 467 4.79 -16.82 36.41
CA GLY A 467 3.41 -17.24 36.69
C GLY A 467 2.51 -16.07 37.08
N ILE A 468 2.99 -15.17 37.97
CA ILE A 468 2.26 -13.95 38.37
C ILE A 468 2.06 -13.03 37.15
N ILE A 469 3.10 -12.76 36.39
CA ILE A 469 3.02 -11.91 35.19
C ILE A 469 1.99 -12.47 34.20
N ARG A 470 1.99 -13.79 34.02
CA ARG A 470 1.06 -14.50 33.14
C ARG A 470 -0.39 -14.39 33.61
N GLU A 471 -0.65 -14.56 34.90
CA GLU A 471 -2.00 -14.46 35.47
C GLU A 471 -2.54 -13.04 35.38
N GLU A 472 -1.74 -12.04 35.70
CA GLU A 472 -2.14 -10.64 35.66
C GLU A 472 -2.46 -10.16 34.25
N ILE A 473 -1.65 -10.51 33.26
CA ILE A 473 -1.93 -10.14 31.88
C ILE A 473 -3.17 -10.85 31.33
N LEU A 474 -3.41 -12.10 31.70
CA LEU A 474 -4.62 -12.84 31.35
C LEU A 474 -5.88 -12.24 32.02
N GLU A 475 -5.74 -11.63 33.19
CA GLU A 475 -6.82 -10.88 33.80
C GLU A 475 -7.14 -9.61 33.00
N VAL A 476 -6.13 -8.85 32.55
CA VAL A 476 -6.32 -7.71 31.65
C VAL A 476 -7.04 -8.15 30.37
N ARG A 477 -6.63 -9.28 29.77
CA ARG A 477 -7.31 -9.87 28.61
C ARG A 477 -8.80 -10.12 28.88
N ARG A 478 -9.14 -10.76 29.99
CA ARG A 478 -10.54 -11.06 30.34
C ARG A 478 -11.40 -9.82 30.53
N LYS A 479 -10.81 -8.73 31.04
CA LYS A 479 -11.53 -7.47 31.32
C LYS A 479 -11.75 -6.60 30.07
N TYR A 480 -10.79 -6.58 29.13
CA TYR A 480 -10.71 -5.54 28.10
C TYR A 480 -10.60 -6.06 26.66
N ALA A 481 -10.40 -7.36 26.42
CA ALA A 481 -10.30 -7.87 25.07
C ALA A 481 -11.64 -7.74 24.33
N ASP A 482 -11.55 -7.28 23.09
CA ASP A 482 -12.66 -7.12 22.16
C ASP A 482 -12.35 -7.80 20.80
N PRO A 483 -13.34 -8.01 19.95
CA PRO A 483 -13.10 -8.55 18.62
C PRO A 483 -12.21 -7.64 17.76
N ARG A 484 -11.47 -8.27 16.83
CA ARG A 484 -10.72 -7.57 15.79
C ARG A 484 -11.65 -6.71 14.94
N ARG A 485 -11.23 -5.50 14.61
CA ARG A 485 -11.94 -4.56 13.73
C ARG A 485 -11.44 -4.63 12.29
N THR A 486 -10.13 -4.72 12.10
CA THR A 486 -9.50 -4.75 10.77
C THR A 486 -9.48 -6.16 10.21
N GLU A 487 -10.06 -6.34 9.04
CA GLU A 487 -10.01 -7.60 8.30
C GLU A 487 -8.65 -7.79 7.61
N ILE A 488 -8.14 -9.03 7.52
CA ILE A 488 -6.92 -9.37 6.79
C ILE A 488 -7.29 -10.27 5.62
N ALA A 489 -7.26 -9.71 4.40
CA ALA A 489 -7.50 -10.47 3.19
C ALA A 489 -6.24 -11.23 2.76
N GLN A 490 -6.42 -12.47 2.30
CA GLN A 490 -5.30 -13.29 1.81
C GLN A 490 -4.82 -12.93 0.40
N ILE A 491 -5.52 -12.03 -0.28
CA ILE A 491 -5.28 -11.68 -1.68
C ILE A 491 -4.21 -10.59 -1.77
N THR A 492 -3.19 -10.85 -2.57
CA THR A 492 -2.01 -9.99 -2.79
C THR A 492 -1.96 -9.40 -4.20
N GLU A 493 -3.08 -9.13 -4.83
CA GLU A 493 -3.05 -8.50 -6.15
C GLU A 493 -3.09 -6.97 -6.02
N ASP A 494 -2.00 -6.33 -6.41
CA ASP A 494 -2.02 -4.90 -6.74
C ASP A 494 -3.03 -4.71 -7.89
N ILE A 495 -3.89 -3.70 -7.79
CA ILE A 495 -4.79 -3.34 -8.89
C ILE A 495 -3.92 -2.92 -10.08
N GLU A 496 -3.83 -3.80 -11.08
CA GLU A 496 -3.17 -3.47 -12.33
C GLU A 496 -4.06 -2.55 -13.19
N LEU A 497 -3.45 -1.87 -14.17
CA LEU A 497 -4.20 -1.05 -15.12
C LEU A 497 -5.26 -1.88 -15.87
N ASP A 498 -4.97 -3.16 -16.05
CA ASP A 498 -5.85 -4.12 -16.72
C ASP A 498 -7.18 -4.30 -15.98
N ASP A 499 -7.19 -4.21 -14.63
CA ASP A 499 -8.40 -4.35 -13.80
C ASP A 499 -9.32 -3.11 -13.83
N ILE A 500 -8.81 -1.99 -14.39
CA ILE A 500 -9.49 -0.69 -14.35
C ILE A 500 -10.14 -0.35 -15.70
N ILE A 501 -9.63 -0.93 -16.78
CA ILE A 501 -10.03 -0.63 -18.15
C ILE A 501 -11.01 -1.71 -18.63
N GLN A 502 -12.13 -1.28 -19.19
CA GLN A 502 -13.08 -2.24 -19.77
C GLN A 502 -12.49 -2.86 -21.04
N PRO A 503 -12.69 -4.17 -21.26
CA PRO A 503 -12.43 -4.79 -22.56
C PRO A 503 -13.38 -4.24 -23.61
N GLU A 504 -12.85 -3.53 -24.59
CA GLU A 504 -13.62 -2.95 -25.71
C GLU A 504 -12.89 -3.19 -27.02
N GLU A 505 -13.65 -3.45 -28.08
CA GLU A 505 -13.10 -3.58 -29.43
C GLU A 505 -12.73 -2.19 -29.97
N MET A 506 -11.45 -2.04 -30.31
CA MET A 506 -10.85 -0.79 -30.76
C MET A 506 -10.25 -0.91 -32.14
N THR A 507 -10.23 0.18 -32.87
CA THR A 507 -9.45 0.33 -34.10
C THR A 507 -8.24 1.20 -33.78
N VAL A 508 -7.05 0.68 -33.99
CA VAL A 508 -5.79 1.42 -33.87
C VAL A 508 -5.35 1.91 -35.24
N THR A 509 -5.01 3.19 -35.33
CA THR A 509 -4.46 3.80 -36.54
C THR A 509 -3.08 4.38 -36.26
N LEU A 510 -2.17 4.21 -37.22
CA LEU A 510 -0.85 4.84 -37.22
C LEU A 510 -0.63 5.50 -38.57
N THR A 511 -0.27 6.80 -38.57
CA THR A 511 0.05 7.54 -39.82
C THR A 511 1.50 7.40 -40.22
N HIS A 512 1.80 7.73 -41.49
CA HIS A 512 3.17 7.70 -42.06
C HIS A 512 4.14 8.57 -41.26
N PHE A 513 3.70 9.70 -40.72
CA PHE A 513 4.51 10.56 -39.85
C PHE A 513 4.47 10.15 -38.38
N GLY A 514 3.86 8.99 -38.07
CA GLY A 514 3.90 8.40 -36.73
C GLY A 514 2.93 9.00 -35.74
N PHE A 515 1.73 9.41 -36.14
CA PHE A 515 0.65 9.75 -35.20
C PHE A 515 -0.23 8.53 -34.98
N ALA A 516 -0.33 8.11 -33.71
CA ALA A 516 -1.13 6.96 -33.29
C ALA A 516 -2.36 7.41 -32.50
N LYS A 517 -3.46 6.72 -32.69
CA LYS A 517 -4.67 6.80 -31.86
C LYS A 517 -5.41 5.47 -31.83
N ARG A 518 -6.26 5.29 -30.83
CA ARG A 518 -7.29 4.25 -30.83
C ARG A 518 -8.68 4.90 -30.89
N THR A 519 -9.62 4.25 -31.53
CA THR A 519 -11.00 4.70 -31.71
C THR A 519 -11.90 3.49 -31.56
N SER A 520 -13.10 3.64 -30.94
CA SER A 520 -14.08 2.55 -30.89
C SER A 520 -14.40 2.04 -32.28
N MET A 521 -14.52 0.71 -32.43
CA MET A 521 -14.81 0.03 -33.69
C MET A 521 -16.14 0.51 -34.34
N ASP A 522 -17.13 0.86 -33.55
CA ASP A 522 -18.47 1.32 -33.98
C ASP A 522 -18.44 2.62 -34.80
N THR A 523 -17.33 3.32 -34.82
CA THR A 523 -17.17 4.61 -35.51
C THR A 523 -17.08 4.45 -37.04
N TYR A 524 -16.76 3.24 -37.57
CA TYR A 524 -16.55 2.98 -38.99
C TYR A 524 -17.69 2.10 -39.56
N LYS A 525 -18.65 2.69 -40.25
CA LYS A 525 -19.79 1.97 -40.88
C LYS A 525 -19.37 1.34 -42.20
N ALA A 526 -19.89 0.14 -42.50
CA ALA A 526 -19.66 -0.55 -43.77
C ALA A 526 -20.29 0.21 -44.95
N GLN A 527 -19.65 0.22 -46.13
CA GLN A 527 -20.14 0.84 -47.39
C GLN A 527 -20.06 -0.16 -48.56
N ASN A 528 -20.87 0.08 -49.58
CA ASN A 528 -20.89 -0.76 -50.77
C ASN A 528 -19.64 -0.46 -51.67
N ARG A 529 -19.29 -1.45 -52.52
CA ARG A 529 -18.22 -1.34 -53.51
C ARG A 529 -18.36 -0.11 -54.42
N GLY A 530 -17.29 0.67 -54.64
CA GLY A 530 -17.31 1.88 -55.46
C GLY A 530 -17.86 3.12 -54.73
N GLY A 531 -18.06 3.08 -53.39
CA GLY A 531 -18.40 4.25 -52.56
C GLY A 531 -17.28 5.27 -52.52
N ARG A 532 -17.59 6.49 -52.04
CA ARG A 532 -16.63 7.59 -51.92
C ARG A 532 -15.79 7.54 -50.64
N GLY A 533 -16.11 6.63 -49.69
CA GLY A 533 -15.47 6.56 -48.40
C GLY A 533 -15.83 7.69 -47.43
N ILE A 534 -15.33 7.62 -46.22
CA ILE A 534 -15.47 8.64 -45.18
C ILE A 534 -14.10 9.02 -44.64
N THR A 535 -13.93 10.27 -44.23
CA THR A 535 -12.67 10.72 -43.65
C THR A 535 -12.43 10.01 -42.32
N GLY A 536 -11.36 9.20 -42.21
CA GLY A 536 -11.01 8.45 -41.02
C GLY A 536 -10.10 9.20 -40.06
N GLN A 537 -9.28 10.09 -40.58
CA GLN A 537 -8.36 10.92 -39.79
C GLN A 537 -8.02 12.20 -40.57
N THR A 538 -7.95 13.33 -39.89
CA THR A 538 -7.44 14.56 -40.48
C THR A 538 -5.91 14.52 -40.40
N THR A 539 -5.26 14.50 -41.57
CA THR A 539 -3.80 14.49 -41.71
C THR A 539 -3.30 15.85 -42.23
N ARG A 540 -2.00 16.09 -42.25
CA ARG A 540 -1.39 17.19 -42.99
C ARG A 540 -1.34 16.81 -44.48
N GLU A 541 -1.13 17.79 -45.39
CA GLU A 541 -1.16 17.58 -46.83
C GLU A 541 -0.28 16.44 -47.35
N GLU A 542 0.76 16.04 -46.58
CA GLU A 542 1.70 14.97 -46.92
C GLU A 542 1.64 13.73 -45.99
N ASP A 543 0.74 13.69 -45.00
CA ASP A 543 0.62 12.58 -44.03
C ASP A 543 -0.63 11.75 -44.36
N PHE A 544 -0.55 10.42 -44.19
CA PHE A 544 -1.63 9.48 -44.45
C PHE A 544 -1.62 8.33 -43.46
N VAL A 545 -2.75 7.64 -43.30
CA VAL A 545 -2.85 6.44 -42.45
C VAL A 545 -2.12 5.28 -43.12
N GLU A 546 -1.05 4.79 -42.51
CA GLU A 546 -0.23 3.70 -43.03
C GLU A 546 -0.66 2.34 -42.48
N HIS A 547 -1.04 2.30 -41.20
CA HIS A 547 -1.50 1.09 -40.54
C HIS A 547 -2.85 1.30 -39.87
N LEU A 548 -3.72 0.28 -39.98
CA LEU A 548 -5.02 0.21 -39.33
C LEU A 548 -5.33 -1.26 -39.03
N PHE A 549 -5.72 -1.56 -37.78
CA PHE A 549 -6.16 -2.90 -37.37
C PHE A 549 -7.11 -2.82 -36.18
N GLY A 550 -7.93 -3.88 -36.02
CA GLY A 550 -8.79 -4.09 -34.88
C GLY A 550 -8.04 -4.85 -33.77
N CYS A 551 -8.31 -4.51 -32.52
CA CYS A 551 -7.81 -5.21 -31.34
C CYS A 551 -8.66 -4.87 -30.11
N ASN A 552 -8.55 -5.68 -29.06
CA ASN A 552 -9.14 -5.37 -27.77
C ASN A 552 -8.27 -4.38 -26.98
N THR A 553 -8.88 -3.59 -26.10
CA THR A 553 -8.15 -2.66 -25.21
C THR A 553 -7.02 -3.33 -24.42
N HIS A 554 -7.16 -4.61 -24.05
CA HIS A 554 -6.18 -5.38 -23.27
C HIS A 554 -5.13 -6.09 -24.10
N ASP A 555 -5.24 -6.09 -25.44
CA ASP A 555 -4.28 -6.75 -26.32
C ASP A 555 -2.91 -6.08 -26.23
N GLU A 556 -1.87 -6.90 -26.31
CA GLU A 556 -0.49 -6.42 -26.42
C GLU A 556 -0.15 -6.19 -27.88
N ILE A 557 0.35 -5.01 -28.18
CA ILE A 557 0.73 -4.62 -29.53
C ILE A 557 2.26 -4.61 -29.62
N MET A 558 2.78 -5.32 -30.61
CA MET A 558 4.19 -5.28 -30.96
C MET A 558 4.42 -4.23 -32.07
N PHE A 559 5.40 -3.38 -31.86
CA PHE A 559 5.78 -2.31 -32.80
C PHE A 559 7.17 -2.60 -33.32
N PHE A 560 7.29 -2.83 -34.62
CA PHE A 560 8.57 -3.05 -35.28
C PHE A 560 9.00 -1.79 -36.02
N THR A 561 10.30 -1.49 -35.94
CA THR A 561 10.83 -0.28 -36.57
C THR A 561 11.64 -0.59 -37.81
N ASN A 562 11.75 0.41 -38.70
CA ASN A 562 12.62 0.34 -39.88
C ASN A 562 14.08 -0.02 -39.55
N MET A 563 14.52 0.23 -38.31
CA MET A 563 15.88 -0.12 -37.84
C MET A 563 15.96 -1.51 -37.22
N GLY A 564 14.94 -2.36 -37.39
CA GLY A 564 14.94 -3.74 -36.88
C GLY A 564 14.83 -3.87 -35.38
N ARG A 565 14.28 -2.88 -34.70
CA ARG A 565 13.94 -2.94 -33.26
C ARG A 565 12.47 -3.27 -33.06
N VAL A 566 12.14 -3.79 -31.85
CA VAL A 566 10.79 -4.11 -31.44
C VAL A 566 10.48 -3.47 -30.08
N PHE A 567 9.25 -2.98 -29.93
CA PHE A 567 8.65 -2.49 -28.69
C PHE A 567 7.35 -3.24 -28.45
N ARG A 568 6.91 -3.28 -27.19
CA ARG A 568 5.65 -3.94 -26.78
C ARG A 568 4.87 -3.02 -25.86
N MET A 569 3.56 -2.90 -26.08
CA MET A 569 2.71 -2.02 -25.31
C MET A 569 1.25 -2.51 -25.38
N LYS A 570 0.49 -2.40 -24.28
CA LYS A 570 -0.96 -2.64 -24.23
C LYS A 570 -1.74 -1.61 -25.06
N CYS A 571 -2.79 -2.04 -25.75
CA CYS A 571 -3.62 -1.18 -26.60
C CYS A 571 -4.18 0.04 -25.83
N TYR A 572 -4.63 -0.14 -24.59
CA TYR A 572 -5.18 0.95 -23.77
C TYR A 572 -4.19 2.10 -23.48
N ARG A 573 -2.89 1.90 -23.64
CA ARG A 573 -1.87 2.96 -23.50
C ARG A 573 -1.81 3.90 -24.70
N ILE A 574 -2.38 3.51 -25.83
CA ILE A 574 -2.55 4.39 -26.98
C ILE A 574 -3.72 5.33 -26.64
N PRO A 575 -3.53 6.66 -26.71
CA PRO A 575 -4.60 7.60 -26.39
C PRO A 575 -5.81 7.43 -27.28
N GLU A 576 -6.98 7.44 -26.66
CA GLU A 576 -8.25 7.43 -27.38
C GLU A 576 -8.53 8.80 -27.97
N ALA A 577 -9.03 8.82 -29.21
CA ALA A 577 -9.34 10.06 -29.91
C ALA A 577 -10.48 9.86 -30.90
N GLY A 578 -11.23 10.91 -31.11
CA GLY A 578 -12.33 10.90 -32.07
C GLY A 578 -11.86 10.61 -33.50
N ARG A 579 -12.78 10.20 -34.38
CA ARG A 579 -12.54 9.78 -35.76
C ARG A 579 -11.62 10.75 -36.52
N THR A 580 -11.93 12.04 -36.47
CA THR A 580 -11.22 13.09 -37.23
C THR A 580 -9.97 13.64 -36.52
N ALA A 581 -9.73 13.27 -35.25
CA ALA A 581 -8.60 13.78 -34.50
C ALA A 581 -7.28 13.22 -35.04
N LYS A 582 -6.22 14.04 -34.97
CA LYS A 582 -4.86 13.71 -35.47
C LYS A 582 -4.16 12.56 -34.73
N GLY A 583 -4.51 12.33 -33.45
CA GLY A 583 -3.81 11.36 -32.59
C GLY A 583 -2.55 11.94 -31.93
N THR A 584 -1.81 11.09 -31.23
CA THR A 584 -0.60 11.39 -30.48
C THR A 584 0.63 10.90 -31.22
N ALA A 585 1.70 11.69 -31.25
CA ALA A 585 2.97 11.27 -31.88
C ALA A 585 3.53 10.02 -31.17
N ILE A 586 3.82 8.96 -31.94
CA ILE A 586 4.31 7.69 -31.43
C ILE A 586 5.62 7.80 -30.65
N VAL A 587 6.44 8.81 -30.96
CA VAL A 587 7.69 9.11 -30.22
C VAL A 587 7.44 9.51 -28.76
N ASN A 588 6.21 9.95 -28.41
CA ASN A 588 5.81 10.22 -27.02
C ASN A 588 5.41 8.93 -26.28
N LEU A 589 5.13 7.85 -27.00
CA LEU A 589 4.71 6.56 -26.46
C LEU A 589 5.87 5.55 -26.45
N LEU A 590 6.77 5.59 -27.45
CA LEU A 590 7.90 4.69 -27.60
C LEU A 590 9.23 5.47 -27.62
N ASN A 591 10.26 4.92 -26.99
CA ASN A 591 11.61 5.50 -26.99
C ASN A 591 12.33 5.26 -28.32
N LEU A 592 11.89 5.92 -29.38
CA LEU A 592 12.49 5.84 -30.71
C LEU A 592 13.78 6.66 -30.79
N LYS A 593 14.72 6.21 -31.62
CA LYS A 593 15.95 6.94 -31.96
C LYS A 593 15.68 7.97 -33.07
N GLU A 594 16.63 8.86 -33.30
CA GLU A 594 16.55 9.81 -34.42
C GLU A 594 16.50 9.07 -35.75
N GLY A 595 15.52 9.38 -36.60
CA GLY A 595 15.29 8.70 -37.89
C GLY A 595 14.62 7.32 -37.79
N GLU A 596 14.29 6.85 -36.57
CA GLU A 596 13.59 5.57 -36.39
C GLU A 596 12.08 5.75 -36.54
N LYS A 597 11.44 4.91 -37.33
CA LYS A 597 10.00 4.91 -37.61
C LYS A 597 9.42 3.51 -37.39
N VAL A 598 8.18 3.46 -36.92
CA VAL A 598 7.42 2.20 -36.86
C VAL A 598 6.98 1.84 -38.28
N THR A 599 7.34 0.64 -38.73
CA THR A 599 7.03 0.14 -40.07
C THR A 599 6.01 -0.98 -40.07
N THR A 600 5.90 -1.71 -38.99
CA THR A 600 4.94 -2.80 -38.83
C THR A 600 4.47 -2.85 -37.39
N LEU A 601 3.18 -3.07 -37.19
CA LEU A 601 2.63 -3.31 -35.87
C LEU A 601 1.44 -4.28 -35.99
N PHE A 602 1.27 -5.11 -34.96
CA PHE A 602 0.17 -6.05 -34.87
C PHE A 602 -0.07 -6.45 -33.40
N PRO A 603 -1.29 -6.86 -33.02
CA PRO A 603 -1.55 -7.42 -31.72
C PRO A 603 -0.90 -8.80 -31.59
N LEU A 604 -0.39 -9.11 -30.39
CA LEU A 604 0.23 -10.39 -30.08
C LEU A 604 -0.89 -11.41 -29.83
N TRP A 605 -0.99 -12.38 -30.74
CA TRP A 605 -1.94 -13.49 -30.62
C TRP A 605 -1.28 -14.70 -29.94
N GLU A 606 -2.01 -15.48 -29.16
CA GLU A 606 -1.46 -16.58 -28.35
C GLU A 606 -0.93 -17.80 -29.15
N GLU A 607 -1.18 -17.90 -30.45
CA GLU A 607 -0.98 -19.14 -31.22
C GLU A 607 0.33 -19.26 -32.01
N GLY A 608 1.26 -18.32 -31.90
CA GLY A 608 2.51 -18.35 -32.73
C GLY A 608 3.72 -18.86 -31.97
N LYS A 609 4.52 -19.73 -32.59
CA LYS A 609 5.81 -20.22 -32.05
C LYS A 609 7.02 -19.43 -32.57
N TYR A 610 6.91 -18.89 -33.77
CA TYR A 610 7.98 -18.17 -34.42
C TYR A 610 7.53 -16.82 -34.97
N LEU A 611 8.45 -15.89 -34.98
CA LEU A 611 8.33 -14.60 -35.64
C LEU A 611 9.22 -14.58 -36.89
N ASN A 612 8.60 -14.42 -38.06
CA ASN A 612 9.28 -14.23 -39.32
C ASN A 612 9.36 -12.74 -39.65
N LEU A 613 10.56 -12.22 -39.79
CA LEU A 613 10.86 -10.81 -40.07
C LEU A 613 11.38 -10.70 -41.53
N ILE A 614 10.72 -9.86 -42.32
CA ILE A 614 11.04 -9.70 -43.74
C ILE A 614 11.44 -8.25 -44.02
N THR A 615 12.53 -8.08 -44.76
CA THR A 615 13.06 -6.77 -45.12
C THR A 615 12.68 -6.36 -46.53
N LYS A 616 12.76 -5.06 -46.82
CA LYS A 616 12.54 -4.44 -48.11
C LYS A 616 13.43 -4.98 -49.22
N ALA A 617 14.64 -5.36 -48.88
CA ALA A 617 15.61 -6.02 -49.80
C ALA A 617 15.36 -7.53 -49.99
N GLY A 618 14.24 -8.07 -49.45
CA GLY A 618 13.86 -9.49 -49.66
C GLY A 618 14.65 -10.49 -48.80
N ILE A 619 15.06 -10.07 -47.60
CA ILE A 619 15.70 -10.96 -46.61
C ILE A 619 14.64 -11.41 -45.61
N ILE A 620 14.64 -12.67 -45.23
CA ILE A 620 13.75 -13.24 -44.19
C ILE A 620 14.57 -13.82 -43.04
N LYS A 621 14.05 -13.67 -41.83
CA LYS A 621 14.60 -14.28 -40.61
C LYS A 621 13.48 -14.87 -39.76
N LYS A 622 13.67 -16.11 -39.31
CA LYS A 622 12.75 -16.82 -38.37
C LYS A 622 13.39 -16.85 -36.99
N THR A 623 12.65 -16.41 -35.97
CA THR A 623 13.11 -16.35 -34.57
C THR A 623 12.02 -16.91 -33.64
N PRO A 624 12.35 -17.76 -32.64
CA PRO A 624 11.39 -18.21 -31.64
C PRO A 624 10.75 -17.03 -30.89
N ILE A 625 9.44 -17.05 -30.66
CA ILE A 625 8.71 -15.95 -30.02
C ILE A 625 9.18 -15.72 -28.57
N GLU A 626 9.58 -16.77 -27.87
CA GLU A 626 10.11 -16.73 -26.50
C GLU A 626 11.31 -15.78 -26.33
N GLU A 627 12.06 -15.54 -27.38
CA GLU A 627 13.16 -14.56 -27.39
C GLU A 627 12.69 -13.11 -27.23
N PHE A 628 11.36 -12.87 -27.33
CA PHE A 628 10.73 -11.56 -27.22
C PHE A 628 9.90 -11.39 -25.94
N ASP A 629 9.92 -12.32 -24.97
CA ASP A 629 9.14 -12.26 -23.73
C ASP A 629 9.50 -11.05 -22.86
N ASN A 630 10.76 -10.65 -22.83
CA ASN A 630 11.27 -9.61 -21.94
C ASN A 630 11.68 -8.33 -22.67
N ILE A 631 10.72 -7.68 -23.35
CA ILE A 631 11.00 -6.41 -24.05
C ILE A 631 10.98 -5.26 -23.03
N ARG A 632 12.13 -4.60 -22.84
CA ARG A 632 12.27 -3.44 -21.96
C ARG A 632 11.63 -2.20 -22.58
N LYS A 633 11.27 -1.21 -21.76
CA LYS A 633 10.71 0.08 -22.22
C LYS A 633 11.55 0.80 -23.28
N GLY A 634 12.85 0.55 -23.31
CA GLY A 634 13.78 1.08 -24.31
C GLY A 634 13.76 0.34 -25.67
N GLY A 635 12.91 -0.67 -25.84
CA GLY A 635 12.89 -1.52 -27.01
C GLY A 635 14.05 -2.54 -27.04
N MET A 636 14.00 -3.45 -28.01
CA MET A 636 14.94 -4.54 -28.18
C MET A 636 15.30 -4.71 -29.66
N ILE A 637 16.51 -5.19 -30.00
CA ILE A 637 16.88 -5.55 -31.37
C ILE A 637 16.13 -6.83 -31.75
N ALA A 638 15.32 -6.75 -32.79
CA ALA A 638 14.60 -7.88 -33.38
C ALA A 638 15.37 -8.50 -34.52
N GLN A 639 16.04 -7.70 -35.35
CA GLN A 639 16.87 -8.15 -36.48
C GLN A 639 18.00 -7.16 -36.74
N ASN A 640 19.23 -7.66 -37.02
CA ASN A 640 20.31 -6.83 -37.58
C ASN A 640 20.10 -6.67 -39.07
N LEU A 641 19.92 -5.44 -39.51
CA LEU A 641 19.69 -5.12 -40.92
C LEU A 641 21.02 -4.94 -41.66
N ARG A 642 21.00 -5.14 -42.98
CA ARG A 642 22.08 -4.76 -43.88
C ARG A 642 22.08 -3.24 -44.11
N ASP A 643 23.20 -2.73 -44.63
CA ASP A 643 23.28 -1.31 -44.96
C ASP A 643 22.17 -0.90 -45.93
N ARG A 644 21.43 0.17 -45.59
CA ARG A 644 20.29 0.76 -46.33
C ARG A 644 19.08 -0.16 -46.51
N ASP A 645 18.97 -1.27 -45.75
CA ASP A 645 17.77 -2.12 -45.73
C ASP A 645 16.84 -1.69 -44.62
N GLU A 646 15.57 -1.98 -44.76
CA GLU A 646 14.51 -1.64 -43.82
C GLU A 646 13.66 -2.86 -43.54
N LEU A 647 13.25 -3.06 -42.26
CA LEU A 647 12.27 -4.07 -41.92
C LEU A 647 10.87 -3.58 -42.34
N ILE A 648 10.10 -4.41 -43.05
CA ILE A 648 8.78 -4.06 -43.60
C ILE A 648 7.66 -4.95 -43.13
N ALA A 649 7.93 -6.22 -42.83
CA ALA A 649 6.90 -7.14 -42.36
C ALA A 649 7.41 -8.02 -41.20
N ALA A 650 6.51 -8.33 -40.30
CA ALA A 650 6.68 -9.27 -39.22
C ALA A 650 5.45 -10.19 -39.17
N ILE A 651 5.66 -11.51 -39.19
CA ILE A 651 4.59 -12.50 -39.30
C ILE A 651 4.78 -13.55 -38.22
N MET A 652 3.72 -13.87 -37.48
CA MET A 652 3.71 -14.97 -36.52
C MET A 652 3.33 -16.29 -37.21
N THR A 653 4.07 -17.35 -36.91
CA THR A 653 3.89 -18.68 -37.50
C THR A 653 4.06 -19.79 -36.48
N ASP A 654 3.57 -21.01 -36.79
CA ASP A 654 3.64 -22.17 -35.90
C ASP A 654 4.85 -23.13 -36.14
N GLY A 655 5.65 -22.89 -37.21
CA GLY A 655 6.82 -23.69 -37.60
C GLY A 655 6.62 -24.51 -38.87
N SER A 656 5.40 -24.72 -39.33
CA SER A 656 5.02 -25.50 -40.51
C SER A 656 4.26 -24.71 -41.58
N ASP A 657 4.14 -23.42 -41.42
CA ASP A 657 3.39 -22.54 -42.28
C ASP A 657 4.06 -22.23 -43.61
N GLU A 658 3.28 -21.85 -44.58
CA GLU A 658 3.77 -21.32 -45.86
C GLU A 658 3.70 -19.78 -45.85
N ILE A 659 4.74 -19.14 -46.37
CA ILE A 659 4.87 -17.70 -46.46
C ILE A 659 4.84 -17.28 -47.92
N ILE A 660 3.99 -16.27 -48.20
CA ILE A 660 3.99 -15.61 -49.50
C ILE A 660 4.55 -14.19 -49.37
N VAL A 661 5.47 -13.82 -50.25
CA VAL A 661 6.13 -12.52 -50.32
C VAL A 661 5.79 -11.85 -51.66
N GLY A 662 5.27 -10.63 -51.62
CA GLY A 662 4.90 -9.85 -52.79
C GLY A 662 5.82 -8.66 -53.03
N THR A 663 6.06 -8.32 -54.31
CA THR A 663 6.92 -7.21 -54.69
C THR A 663 6.15 -6.10 -55.36
N LYS A 664 6.68 -4.88 -55.29
CA LYS A 664 6.15 -3.67 -55.89
C LYS A 664 5.84 -3.83 -57.38
N LYS A 665 6.69 -4.58 -58.13
CA LYS A 665 6.47 -4.87 -59.55
C LYS A 665 5.54 -6.05 -59.81
N GLY A 666 4.70 -6.42 -58.82
CA GLY A 666 3.60 -7.37 -58.97
C GLY A 666 4.07 -8.83 -59.11
N LYS A 667 5.26 -9.19 -58.65
CA LYS A 667 5.70 -10.57 -58.51
C LYS A 667 5.45 -11.10 -57.09
N SER A 668 5.36 -12.41 -56.93
CA SER A 668 5.29 -13.08 -55.65
C SER A 668 6.02 -14.40 -55.63
N ILE A 669 6.49 -14.81 -54.47
CA ILE A 669 7.04 -16.13 -54.19
C ILE A 669 6.37 -16.73 -52.95
N ARG A 670 5.93 -18.00 -53.05
CA ARG A 670 5.40 -18.81 -51.97
C ARG A 670 6.40 -19.91 -51.63
N PHE A 671 6.74 -20.08 -50.37
CA PHE A 671 7.65 -21.10 -49.90
C PHE A 671 7.28 -21.54 -48.45
N SER A 672 7.72 -22.78 -48.09
CA SER A 672 7.57 -23.27 -46.71
C SER A 672 8.50 -22.52 -45.76
N GLU A 673 8.02 -22.16 -44.58
CA GLU A 673 8.86 -21.59 -43.53
C GLU A 673 9.91 -22.60 -43.00
N GLU A 674 9.76 -23.90 -43.26
CA GLU A 674 10.76 -24.90 -42.95
C GLU A 674 12.08 -24.64 -43.71
N ASP A 675 12.02 -24.02 -44.88
CA ASP A 675 13.20 -23.59 -45.66
C ASP A 675 14.01 -22.51 -44.92
N VAL A 676 13.41 -21.87 -43.87
CA VAL A 676 14.04 -20.85 -43.04
C VAL A 676 14.37 -21.43 -41.68
N ARG A 677 15.66 -21.70 -41.42
CA ARG A 677 16.11 -22.20 -40.12
C ARG A 677 15.86 -21.16 -39.03
N PRO A 678 15.46 -21.54 -37.78
CA PRO A 678 15.40 -20.64 -36.66
C PRO A 678 16.75 -19.99 -36.37
N MET A 679 16.75 -18.70 -36.09
CA MET A 679 17.94 -17.86 -35.82
C MET A 679 17.68 -16.94 -34.64
N GLY A 680 18.74 -16.62 -33.88
CA GLY A 680 18.65 -15.67 -32.76
C GLY A 680 18.35 -14.24 -33.22
N ARG A 681 17.91 -13.40 -32.30
CA ARG A 681 17.46 -12.02 -32.55
C ARG A 681 18.45 -11.15 -33.33
N SER A 682 19.74 -11.28 -33.06
CA SER A 682 20.80 -10.48 -33.69
C SER A 682 21.22 -10.96 -35.07
N ALA A 683 20.62 -12.03 -35.62
CA ALA A 683 20.95 -12.51 -36.97
C ALA A 683 20.37 -11.56 -38.05
N THR A 684 21.04 -11.51 -39.21
CA THR A 684 20.58 -10.72 -40.37
C THR A 684 19.50 -11.46 -41.16
N GLY A 685 19.54 -12.78 -41.26
CA GLY A 685 18.61 -13.60 -42.02
C GLY A 685 19.14 -14.11 -43.32
N VAL A 686 18.26 -14.70 -44.12
CA VAL A 686 18.55 -15.37 -45.41
C VAL A 686 17.67 -14.80 -46.54
N LYS A 687 18.03 -15.00 -47.81
CA LYS A 687 17.28 -14.47 -48.95
C LYS A 687 15.90 -15.17 -49.08
N ALA A 688 14.83 -14.41 -49.10
CA ALA A 688 13.44 -14.84 -49.34
C ALA A 688 13.10 -14.86 -50.83
N ILE A 689 13.38 -13.75 -51.51
CA ILE A 689 13.11 -13.53 -52.95
C ILE A 689 14.30 -12.83 -53.59
N THR A 690 14.55 -13.11 -54.89
CA THR A 690 15.50 -12.35 -55.70
C THR A 690 14.74 -11.25 -56.44
N LEU A 691 14.98 -10.02 -56.07
CA LEU A 691 14.37 -8.81 -56.63
C LEU A 691 15.00 -8.42 -57.97
N GLU A 692 14.18 -7.82 -58.84
CA GLU A 692 14.64 -7.13 -60.04
C GLU A 692 15.22 -5.76 -59.73
N GLU A 693 15.83 -5.10 -60.73
CA GLU A 693 16.36 -3.74 -60.58
C GLU A 693 15.22 -2.75 -60.26
N ASN A 694 15.38 -1.93 -59.24
CA ASN A 694 14.37 -1.00 -58.73
C ASN A 694 13.03 -1.66 -58.24
N ASP A 695 13.07 -2.93 -57.84
CA ASP A 695 11.97 -3.62 -57.19
C ASP A 695 12.20 -3.69 -55.68
N SER A 696 11.15 -3.83 -54.89
CA SER A 696 11.21 -3.98 -53.46
C SER A 696 10.07 -4.86 -52.97
N VAL A 697 10.21 -5.49 -51.83
CA VAL A 697 9.09 -6.19 -51.18
C VAL A 697 8.11 -5.14 -50.64
N VAL A 698 6.79 -5.39 -50.89
CA VAL A 698 5.68 -4.52 -50.41
C VAL A 698 4.80 -5.18 -49.38
N GLY A 699 4.91 -6.50 -49.20
CA GLY A 699 4.16 -7.25 -48.20
C GLY A 699 4.56 -8.70 -48.16
N ALA A 700 4.34 -9.31 -47.02
CA ALA A 700 4.50 -10.74 -46.82
C ALA A 700 3.47 -11.23 -45.80
N GLU A 701 2.92 -12.42 -46.04
CA GLU A 701 1.84 -13.00 -45.22
C GLU A 701 2.01 -14.52 -45.09
N LYS A 702 1.38 -15.05 -44.06
CA LYS A 702 1.16 -16.47 -43.84
C LYS A 702 0.04 -16.97 -44.74
N VAL A 703 0.26 -18.03 -45.48
CA VAL A 703 -0.76 -18.64 -46.33
C VAL A 703 -1.47 -19.75 -45.56
N ARG A 704 -2.80 -19.71 -45.52
CA ARG A 704 -3.62 -20.76 -44.94
C ARG A 704 -4.28 -21.59 -46.02
N PRO A 705 -4.42 -22.93 -45.89
CA PRO A 705 -5.11 -23.77 -46.85
C PRO A 705 -6.54 -23.27 -47.10
N GLY A 706 -6.97 -23.14 -48.37
CA GLY A 706 -8.26 -22.58 -48.76
C GLY A 706 -8.35 -21.08 -48.70
N ALA A 707 -7.31 -20.36 -48.42
CA ALA A 707 -7.26 -18.89 -48.44
C ALA A 707 -7.24 -18.34 -49.87
N SER A 708 -7.65 -17.09 -50.04
CA SER A 708 -7.41 -16.32 -51.24
C SER A 708 -6.43 -15.17 -50.94
N ILE A 709 -5.59 -14.85 -51.94
CA ILE A 709 -4.61 -13.77 -51.84
C ILE A 709 -5.24 -12.48 -52.36
N LEU A 710 -5.51 -11.53 -51.47
CA LEU A 710 -5.95 -10.19 -51.83
C LEU A 710 -4.76 -9.37 -52.32
N SER A 711 -4.89 -8.82 -53.54
CA SER A 711 -3.88 -7.95 -54.16
C SER A 711 -4.53 -6.61 -54.50
N ILE A 712 -3.96 -5.50 -54.01
CA ILE A 712 -4.47 -4.16 -54.28
C ILE A 712 -3.34 -3.27 -54.79
N SER A 713 -3.64 -2.52 -55.83
CA SER A 713 -2.70 -1.63 -56.52
C SER A 713 -2.94 -0.16 -56.17
N GLU A 714 -1.96 0.66 -56.48
CA GLU A 714 -1.88 2.10 -56.18
C GLU A 714 -3.13 2.91 -56.63
N ASN A 715 -3.71 2.55 -57.78
CA ASN A 715 -4.89 3.25 -58.32
C ASN A 715 -6.25 2.62 -57.92
N GLY A 716 -6.28 1.86 -56.80
CA GLY A 716 -7.52 1.30 -56.25
C GLY A 716 -8.11 0.11 -57.02
N MET A 717 -7.34 -0.53 -57.87
CA MET A 717 -7.73 -1.79 -58.49
C MET A 717 -7.32 -2.94 -57.52
N GLY A 718 -8.18 -3.95 -57.41
CA GLY A 718 -7.89 -5.09 -56.55
C GLY A 718 -8.62 -6.35 -56.92
N LYS A 719 -8.22 -7.46 -56.35
CA LYS A 719 -8.78 -8.79 -56.59
C LYS A 719 -8.40 -9.75 -55.48
N ARG A 720 -9.19 -10.81 -55.36
CA ARG A 720 -8.79 -12.02 -54.63
C ARG A 720 -8.35 -13.09 -55.65
N THR A 721 -7.36 -13.90 -55.31
CA THR A 721 -6.92 -15.02 -56.16
C THR A 721 -6.72 -16.23 -55.22
N PRO A 722 -7.29 -17.43 -55.56
CA PRO A 722 -7.10 -18.63 -54.76
C PRO A 722 -5.60 -18.91 -54.52
N GLU A 723 -5.27 -19.35 -53.31
CA GLU A 723 -3.89 -19.63 -52.90
C GLU A 723 -3.24 -20.71 -53.77
N GLU A 724 -4.06 -21.66 -54.30
CA GLU A 724 -3.64 -22.74 -55.19
C GLU A 724 -3.03 -22.22 -56.51
N ASP A 725 -3.38 -21.05 -56.98
CA ASP A 725 -2.81 -20.39 -58.15
C ASP A 725 -1.32 -20.02 -57.92
N TYR A 726 -0.86 -19.97 -56.66
CA TYR A 726 0.50 -19.65 -56.30
C TYR A 726 1.25 -20.92 -55.89
N ARG A 727 1.91 -21.53 -56.85
CA ARG A 727 2.71 -22.74 -56.62
C ARG A 727 3.81 -22.50 -55.54
N THR A 728 3.99 -23.47 -54.67
CA THR A 728 5.12 -23.47 -53.71
C THR A 728 6.46 -23.60 -54.44
N GLN A 729 7.45 -22.82 -54.04
CA GLN A 729 8.80 -22.73 -54.61
C GLN A 729 9.84 -22.79 -53.49
N THR A 730 11.07 -23.04 -53.82
CA THR A 730 12.16 -22.84 -52.85
C THR A 730 12.40 -21.34 -52.67
N ARG A 731 12.65 -20.90 -51.44
CA ARG A 731 12.95 -19.49 -51.13
C ARG A 731 14.17 -18.99 -51.96
N GLY A 732 14.21 -17.68 -52.19
CA GLY A 732 15.31 -17.04 -52.92
C GLY A 732 15.17 -17.07 -54.46
N GLY A 733 14.09 -17.65 -54.99
CA GLY A 733 13.74 -17.62 -56.42
C GLY A 733 13.33 -16.24 -56.92
N LYS A 734 13.05 -16.12 -58.26
CA LYS A 734 12.58 -14.85 -58.90
C LYS A 734 11.06 -14.61 -58.74
N GLY A 735 10.33 -15.61 -58.21
CA GLY A 735 8.85 -15.52 -58.05
C GLY A 735 8.09 -15.67 -59.39
N ILE A 736 6.77 -15.51 -59.25
CA ILE A 736 5.79 -15.55 -60.38
C ILE A 736 4.93 -14.27 -60.38
N ILE A 737 4.28 -13.96 -61.47
CA ILE A 737 3.37 -12.77 -61.56
C ILE A 737 2.18 -12.97 -60.61
N ALA A 738 1.93 -12.05 -59.70
CA ALA A 738 0.79 -12.00 -58.79
C ALA A 738 -0.35 -11.12 -59.39
N MET A 739 -0.03 -10.00 -60.00
CA MET A 739 -0.95 -9.11 -60.63
C MET A 739 -0.41 -8.51 -61.91
N ALA A 740 -1.23 -8.43 -62.96
CA ALA A 740 -0.81 -7.78 -64.19
C ALA A 740 -0.84 -6.25 -64.00
N LEU A 741 0.28 -5.63 -63.87
CA LEU A 741 0.43 -4.20 -63.66
C LEU A 741 0.47 -3.46 -65.01
N THR A 742 -0.24 -2.33 -65.07
CA THR A 742 -0.30 -1.42 -66.22
C THR A 742 -0.36 0.03 -65.69
N GLU A 743 -0.31 1.03 -66.55
CA GLU A 743 -0.48 2.43 -66.15
C GLU A 743 -1.85 2.67 -65.48
N LYS A 744 -2.89 1.87 -65.78
CA LYS A 744 -4.21 1.95 -65.21
C LYS A 744 -4.23 1.42 -63.75
N THR A 745 -3.38 0.46 -63.41
CA THR A 745 -3.34 -0.14 -62.08
C THR A 745 -2.38 0.59 -61.15
N GLY A 746 -1.27 1.13 -61.68
CA GLY A 746 -0.10 1.55 -60.91
C GLY A 746 0.64 0.36 -60.34
N ASP A 747 1.57 0.60 -59.44
CA ASP A 747 2.38 -0.43 -58.76
C ASP A 747 1.52 -1.21 -57.72
N LEU A 748 1.97 -2.40 -57.32
CA LEU A 748 1.36 -3.16 -56.26
C LEU A 748 1.65 -2.48 -54.88
N VAL A 749 0.64 -2.25 -54.05
CA VAL A 749 0.74 -1.63 -52.76
C VAL A 749 0.59 -2.64 -51.63
N CYS A 750 -0.33 -3.60 -51.79
CA CYS A 750 -0.65 -4.55 -50.75
C CYS A 750 -0.88 -5.96 -51.31
N MET A 751 -0.38 -6.94 -50.58
CA MET A 751 -0.70 -8.34 -50.77
C MET A 751 -0.94 -8.99 -49.40
N LYS A 752 -2.19 -9.48 -49.18
CA LYS A 752 -2.62 -10.10 -47.92
C LYS A 752 -3.28 -11.45 -48.18
N ALA A 753 -3.11 -12.40 -47.27
CA ALA A 753 -3.83 -13.66 -47.28
C ALA A 753 -5.15 -13.50 -46.55
N VAL A 754 -6.26 -13.92 -47.19
CA VAL A 754 -7.62 -13.90 -46.62
C VAL A 754 -8.07 -15.33 -46.46
N GLY A 755 -8.30 -15.81 -45.25
CA GLY A 755 -8.76 -17.17 -44.93
C GLY A 755 -10.27 -17.35 -45.24
N ALA A 756 -10.73 -18.59 -45.19
CA ALA A 756 -12.15 -18.91 -45.37
C ALA A 756 -13.03 -18.30 -44.26
N SER A 757 -12.48 -18.19 -43.01
CA SER A 757 -13.10 -17.50 -41.88
C SER A 757 -13.18 -15.98 -42.06
N ASP A 758 -12.23 -15.41 -42.78
CA ASP A 758 -12.10 -13.97 -42.98
C ASP A 758 -13.00 -13.42 -44.11
N ILE A 759 -13.75 -14.31 -44.78
CA ILE A 759 -14.74 -13.92 -45.83
C ILE A 759 -15.89 -13.11 -45.22
N GLU A 760 -16.22 -13.36 -43.97
CA GLU A 760 -17.20 -12.60 -43.20
C GLU A 760 -16.65 -11.29 -42.64
N GLU A 761 -15.37 -10.97 -42.86
CA GLU A 761 -14.71 -9.76 -42.44
C GLU A 761 -14.85 -8.63 -43.48
N ASP A 762 -14.37 -7.45 -43.07
CA ASP A 762 -14.37 -6.28 -43.96
C ASP A 762 -12.92 -5.87 -44.31
N VAL A 763 -12.74 -5.38 -45.53
CA VAL A 763 -11.49 -4.74 -45.97
C VAL A 763 -11.64 -3.23 -45.85
N MET A 764 -10.72 -2.62 -45.13
CA MET A 764 -10.56 -1.16 -45.09
C MET A 764 -9.43 -0.76 -46.03
N ILE A 765 -9.75 0.07 -47.04
CA ILE A 765 -8.79 0.63 -47.99
C ILE A 765 -8.61 2.10 -47.67
N ILE A 766 -7.36 2.53 -47.54
CA ILE A 766 -7.00 3.87 -47.05
C ILE A 766 -6.18 4.57 -48.14
N SER A 767 -6.60 5.77 -48.52
CA SER A 767 -5.88 6.61 -49.48
C SER A 767 -4.79 7.46 -48.78
N SER A 768 -3.84 8.00 -49.51
CA SER A 768 -2.83 8.90 -49.02
C SER A 768 -3.37 10.20 -48.40
N GLU A 769 -4.54 10.65 -48.79
CA GLU A 769 -5.23 11.82 -48.18
C GLU A 769 -6.14 11.44 -46.99
N GLY A 770 -6.06 10.17 -46.52
CA GLY A 770 -6.80 9.69 -45.33
C GLY A 770 -8.26 9.37 -45.56
N THR A 771 -8.70 9.25 -46.84
CA THR A 771 -10.05 8.75 -47.14
C THR A 771 -10.13 7.25 -46.97
N ILE A 772 -11.12 6.75 -46.24
CA ILE A 772 -11.30 5.32 -45.94
C ILE A 772 -12.57 4.80 -46.55
N ILE A 773 -12.47 3.65 -47.22
CA ILE A 773 -13.61 2.85 -47.63
C ILE A 773 -13.59 1.49 -46.92
N ARG A 774 -14.72 1.03 -46.41
CA ARG A 774 -14.93 -0.27 -45.82
C ARG A 774 -15.81 -1.12 -46.73
N LEU A 775 -15.34 -2.30 -47.09
CA LEU A 775 -15.99 -3.22 -48.01
C LEU A 775 -16.00 -4.63 -47.41
N PRO A 776 -17.12 -5.38 -47.44
CA PRO A 776 -17.09 -6.81 -47.15
C PRO A 776 -16.14 -7.53 -48.09
N VAL A 777 -15.31 -8.42 -47.53
CA VAL A 777 -14.36 -9.23 -48.31
C VAL A 777 -15.07 -10.02 -49.41
N GLU A 778 -16.26 -10.51 -49.09
CA GLU A 778 -17.13 -11.25 -50.03
C GLU A 778 -17.43 -10.50 -51.35
N GLN A 779 -17.51 -9.16 -51.30
CA GLN A 779 -17.78 -8.33 -52.50
C GLN A 779 -16.55 -8.17 -53.42
N ILE A 780 -15.36 -8.60 -53.01
CA ILE A 780 -14.15 -8.53 -53.87
C ILE A 780 -14.10 -9.75 -54.76
N SER A 781 -14.07 -9.52 -56.08
CA SER A 781 -14.09 -10.57 -57.06
C SER A 781 -12.88 -11.49 -56.97
N GLU A 782 -13.15 -12.80 -56.95
CA GLU A 782 -12.13 -13.82 -57.02
C GLU A 782 -11.81 -14.16 -58.49
N ILE A 783 -10.61 -13.91 -58.92
CA ILE A 783 -10.16 -14.05 -60.29
C ILE A 783 -8.68 -14.49 -60.34
N SER A 784 -8.28 -15.07 -61.47
CA SER A 784 -6.95 -15.68 -61.66
C SER A 784 -5.81 -14.68 -61.51
N ARG A 785 -4.64 -15.20 -61.18
CA ARG A 785 -3.42 -14.49 -60.81
C ARG A 785 -2.97 -13.44 -61.85
N ASN A 786 -2.98 -13.74 -63.13
CA ASN A 786 -2.47 -12.89 -64.23
C ASN A 786 -3.54 -11.92 -64.75
N THR A 787 -4.27 -11.21 -63.88
CA THR A 787 -5.28 -10.22 -64.23
C THR A 787 -5.00 -8.91 -63.52
N GLN A 788 -5.69 -7.81 -64.01
CA GLN A 788 -5.54 -6.45 -63.48
C GLN A 788 -6.46 -6.18 -62.25
N GLY A 789 -7.38 -7.10 -61.92
CA GLY A 789 -8.33 -6.88 -60.85
C GLY A 789 -9.52 -6.02 -61.29
N VAL A 790 -10.39 -5.72 -60.32
CA VAL A 790 -11.60 -4.83 -60.48
C VAL A 790 -11.40 -3.57 -59.66
N ARG A 791 -12.14 -2.54 -59.97
CA ARG A 791 -12.04 -1.30 -59.20
C ARG A 791 -12.77 -1.44 -57.84
N LEU A 792 -11.99 -1.36 -56.75
CA LEU A 792 -12.53 -1.40 -55.40
C LEU A 792 -12.80 -0.02 -54.83
N MET A 793 -11.94 0.95 -55.15
CA MET A 793 -12.08 2.33 -54.65
C MET A 793 -11.95 3.30 -55.81
N ARG A 794 -12.80 4.34 -55.83
CA ARG A 794 -12.63 5.52 -56.68
C ARG A 794 -11.92 6.58 -55.91
N THR A 795 -10.67 6.82 -56.25
CA THR A 795 -9.85 7.82 -55.62
C THR A 795 -9.12 8.64 -56.70
N GLU A 796 -8.86 9.91 -56.41
CA GLU A 796 -8.04 10.79 -57.25
C GLU A 796 -6.61 10.76 -56.83
N ASP A 797 -6.38 10.29 -55.58
CA ASP A 797 -5.08 10.04 -54.97
C ASP A 797 -4.72 8.52 -54.97
N ARG A 798 -3.62 8.14 -54.34
CA ARG A 798 -3.12 6.76 -54.36
C ARG A 798 -3.59 6.00 -53.12
N VAL A 799 -3.80 4.70 -53.24
CA VAL A 799 -3.99 3.82 -52.10
C VAL A 799 -2.66 3.71 -51.32
N ALA A 800 -2.72 3.98 -50.04
CA ALA A 800 -1.58 3.98 -49.14
C ALA A 800 -1.50 2.71 -48.27
N SER A 801 -2.62 2.23 -47.75
CA SER A 801 -2.66 1.07 -46.86
C SER A 801 -3.97 0.30 -46.97
N VAL A 802 -3.94 -0.98 -46.57
CA VAL A 802 -5.09 -1.89 -46.56
C VAL A 802 -5.07 -2.72 -45.29
N ALA A 803 -6.21 -2.78 -44.59
CA ALA A 803 -6.40 -3.61 -43.40
C ALA A 803 -7.63 -4.51 -43.53
N ILE A 804 -7.56 -5.69 -42.90
CA ILE A 804 -8.71 -6.58 -42.71
C ILE A 804 -9.20 -6.38 -41.27
N VAL A 805 -10.52 -6.19 -41.08
CA VAL A 805 -11.14 -5.89 -39.79
C VAL A 805 -12.38 -6.74 -39.59
N PRO A 806 -12.75 -7.11 -38.35
CA PRO A 806 -13.97 -7.85 -38.08
C PRO A 806 -15.21 -7.14 -38.64
N HIS A 807 -16.18 -7.91 -39.13
CA HIS A 807 -17.47 -7.38 -39.58
C HIS A 807 -18.30 -6.93 -38.36
N VAL A 808 -18.80 -5.71 -38.38
CA VAL A 808 -19.73 -5.18 -37.36
C VAL A 808 -21.07 -4.95 -38.03
N GLU A 809 -22.09 -5.71 -37.62
CA GLU A 809 -23.45 -5.41 -38.05
C GLU A 809 -23.83 -4.01 -37.56
N PRO A 810 -24.46 -3.18 -38.43
CA PRO A 810 -24.97 -1.92 -37.95
C PRO A 810 -26.10 -2.21 -36.95
N ASP A 811 -25.99 -1.66 -35.74
CA ASP A 811 -27.04 -1.71 -34.74
C ASP A 811 -28.38 -1.32 -35.42
N GLY A 812 -29.34 -2.24 -35.40
CA GLY A 812 -30.64 -2.00 -35.97
C GLY A 812 -31.32 -0.80 -35.31
N GLU A 813 -31.81 0.16 -36.12
CA GLU A 813 -32.64 1.27 -35.68
C GLU A 813 -33.91 0.84 -34.91
#